data_47cea9c4701966a393717c5cf16db8d6
#
_entry.id   47cea9c4701966a393717c5cf16db8d6
#
_cell.length_a   1.000
_cell.length_b   1.000
_cell.length_c   1.000
_cell.angle_alpha   90.00
_cell.angle_beta   90.00
_cell.angle_gamma   90.00
#
_symmetry.space_group_name_H-M   'P 1'
#
loop_
_entity.id
_entity.type
_entity.pdbx_description
1 polymer ?
#
loop_
_entity_poly.entity_id
_entity_poly.type
_entity_poly.pdbx_seq_one_letter_code
_entity_poly.pdbx_strand_id
1 'polypeptide(L)'
;MKFQKDDFLKDLKNINSEKLITDNYLIQNTKKLDQSLLDTFRKYGLNKDFSLFAIGGYGREEIFPSSDVDISIIKNNKNPDYRALEKFITELWDSGYKPGSSVRSLADVKNLCSKDAQEFTSYLTMRSIVSNKDIKRSLNTSLKNLWNKKKFFRAKDLELLNRLSKYNSTAFNLEPDLKESPGSMRAFQSALWILNYCFGFKSKKQIQKSTFFRDEFINANKSYDFIKSLRYATNLLTNKNRLIFDVQVELAKNIYPKTKNSKVAVEKMMQNYYQHANTLSNFNSIVHESFREKTFFSFKRTSGNFYFINNKIGIKKKDLKDNLSLIFDIFIETGKYKKYQSIDSSSWLLLKNSTYLIDKDFLKDKENAKKFIQILKSKYHLSTILKDMKNIGILQKYIPEFGEVFGQMQFDLFHVYTVDEHTLKVVRNMRQVAINDEDGFELEYELSKKLPKIELLYISGLFHDLGKGKGGNHSEIGAVQSYKFAKRLGLSNIDADLISWLVLNHLTMSSVSQKKDIDDPRTISDFAKNIPSLLHLDYLYLLTINDVRATNPSVWNGWKHDLLKNLYLLTRSQMSKTEQAHSKETSLERKNKLLNLIQPEDKKFIQDFWSSFEDAYFNKFTSEKLLKHSEEIIRNKNKAFIINCEKKYGNFVEIFIKVDNADGLFLKLVKVISQSGLDVIDASIFTSIDNNLALNTFIAKYKSNDFEPNLADIKVLTQKLNNNFENYNPNKKTPLSKKPNKNFSVPVKISSTEDIDNKKNLITIETSDSPDLLVKIAEIFYKNGTSIYSARINTLGNKVEDTFEIEDMTLSTISAAKIKKITTAIEKII
;
A
#
# COMPACT_ATOMS: atom_id res chain seq x y z
N MET A 1 -20.98 32.32 -4.26
CA MET A 1 -22.11 31.35 -4.32
C MET A 1 -22.19 30.62 -2.98
N LYS A 2 -23.35 30.70 -2.27
CA LYS A 2 -23.55 29.94 -1.01
C LYS A 2 -24.03 28.52 -1.38
N PHE A 3 -23.25 27.52 -1.01
CA PHE A 3 -23.64 26.11 -1.16
C PHE A 3 -24.43 25.68 0.08
N GLN A 4 -25.43 24.84 -0.11
CA GLN A 4 -26.28 24.30 0.97
C GLN A 4 -25.54 23.15 1.69
N LYS A 5 -24.63 23.51 2.60
CA LYS A 5 -23.73 22.54 3.26
C LYS A 5 -24.50 21.57 4.16
N ASP A 6 -25.30 22.14 5.10
CA ASP A 6 -25.93 21.32 6.14
C ASP A 6 -27.01 20.40 5.58
N ASP A 7 -27.75 20.89 4.58
CA ASP A 7 -28.82 20.11 3.94
C ASP A 7 -28.20 18.94 3.15
N PHE A 8 -27.12 19.21 2.39
CA PHE A 8 -26.45 18.16 1.64
C PHE A 8 -25.84 17.08 2.57
N LEU A 9 -25.20 17.49 3.66
CA LEU A 9 -24.61 16.55 4.62
C LEU A 9 -25.66 15.68 5.30
N LYS A 10 -26.85 16.25 5.62
CA LYS A 10 -28.00 15.47 6.13
C LYS A 10 -28.52 14.45 5.11
N ASP A 11 -28.49 14.80 3.83
CA ASP A 11 -28.96 13.92 2.76
C ASP A 11 -28.00 12.76 2.46
N LEU A 12 -26.74 12.85 2.90
CA LEU A 12 -25.73 11.80 2.66
C LEU A 12 -26.11 10.42 3.24
N LYS A 13 -26.95 10.35 4.26
CA LYS A 13 -27.49 9.06 4.76
C LYS A 13 -28.17 8.23 3.67
N ASN A 14 -28.63 8.88 2.60
CA ASN A 14 -29.31 8.27 1.46
C ASN A 14 -28.37 8.02 0.26
N ILE A 15 -27.03 8.14 0.43
CA ILE A 15 -26.05 8.03 -0.67
C ILE A 15 -26.15 6.70 -1.43
N ASN A 16 -26.56 5.62 -0.76
CA ASN A 16 -26.75 4.30 -1.33
C ASN A 16 -28.16 4.08 -1.93
N SER A 17 -29.06 5.10 -1.86
CA SER A 17 -30.40 5.03 -2.47
C SER A 17 -30.31 5.28 -3.98
N GLU A 18 -31.34 4.83 -4.72
CA GLU A 18 -31.41 5.07 -6.17
C GLU A 18 -31.66 6.54 -6.54
N LYS A 19 -31.95 7.40 -5.58
CA LYS A 19 -32.18 8.83 -5.83
C LYS A 19 -30.85 9.56 -6.03
N LEU A 20 -30.69 10.20 -7.16
CA LEU A 20 -29.54 11.03 -7.55
C LEU A 20 -29.55 12.37 -6.78
N ILE A 21 -29.23 12.33 -5.50
CA ILE A 21 -29.28 13.49 -4.62
C ILE A 21 -28.38 14.62 -5.15
N THR A 22 -27.16 14.26 -5.52
CA THR A 22 -26.12 15.22 -5.94
C THR A 22 -26.47 15.94 -7.24
N ASP A 23 -27.14 15.29 -8.18
CA ASP A 23 -27.50 15.93 -9.46
C ASP A 23 -28.44 17.12 -9.26
N ASN A 24 -29.37 17.06 -8.31
CA ASN A 24 -30.25 18.17 -8.00
C ASN A 24 -29.46 19.41 -7.51
N TYR A 25 -28.47 19.20 -6.62
CA TYR A 25 -27.60 20.27 -6.13
C TYR A 25 -26.71 20.83 -7.24
N LEU A 26 -26.12 19.98 -8.07
CA LEU A 26 -25.28 20.40 -9.19
C LEU A 26 -26.07 21.19 -10.24
N ILE A 27 -27.27 20.73 -10.59
CA ILE A 27 -28.17 21.42 -11.52
C ILE A 27 -28.61 22.79 -10.95
N GLN A 28 -28.96 22.84 -9.65
CA GLN A 28 -29.34 24.12 -9.00
C GLN A 28 -28.14 25.08 -8.98
N ASN A 29 -26.96 24.61 -8.64
CA ASN A 29 -25.74 25.43 -8.66
C ASN A 29 -25.45 25.96 -10.06
N THR A 30 -25.58 25.10 -11.06
CA THR A 30 -25.36 25.46 -12.47
C THR A 30 -26.37 26.52 -12.91
N LYS A 31 -27.66 26.35 -12.62
CA LYS A 31 -28.70 27.34 -12.97
C LYS A 31 -28.46 28.69 -12.30
N LYS A 32 -28.08 28.72 -11.02
CA LYS A 32 -27.74 29.96 -10.32
C LYS A 32 -26.54 30.65 -10.96
N LEU A 33 -25.52 29.89 -11.35
CA LEU A 33 -24.35 30.43 -12.03
C LEU A 33 -24.67 30.92 -13.43
N ASP A 34 -25.44 30.16 -14.20
CA ASP A 34 -25.90 30.54 -15.54
C ASP A 34 -26.63 31.88 -15.49
N GLN A 35 -27.56 32.05 -14.53
CA GLN A 35 -28.31 33.31 -14.37
C GLN A 35 -27.40 34.48 -14.00
N SER A 36 -26.49 34.28 -13.04
CA SER A 36 -25.53 35.32 -12.65
C SER A 36 -24.62 35.74 -13.82
N LEU A 37 -24.11 34.78 -14.59
CA LEU A 37 -23.27 35.06 -15.77
C LEU A 37 -24.08 35.76 -16.86
N LEU A 38 -25.33 35.34 -17.11
CA LEU A 38 -26.21 35.94 -18.09
C LEU A 38 -26.52 37.39 -17.77
N ASP A 39 -26.88 37.66 -16.49
CA ASP A 39 -27.25 39.01 -16.05
C ASP A 39 -26.04 39.97 -16.10
N THR A 40 -24.85 39.51 -15.65
CA THR A 40 -23.63 40.30 -15.72
C THR A 40 -23.17 40.51 -17.16
N PHE A 41 -23.27 39.49 -18.04
CA PHE A 41 -22.94 39.61 -19.46
C PHE A 41 -23.84 40.60 -20.20
N ARG A 42 -25.12 40.61 -19.87
CA ARG A 42 -26.11 41.58 -20.41
C ARG A 42 -25.90 43.01 -19.87
N LYS A 43 -25.56 43.14 -18.58
CA LYS A 43 -25.25 44.42 -17.92
C LYS A 43 -24.18 45.19 -18.68
N TYR A 44 -23.16 44.50 -19.17
CA TYR A 44 -22.08 45.11 -19.95
C TYR A 44 -22.30 45.09 -21.47
N GLY A 45 -23.50 44.73 -21.97
CA GLY A 45 -23.83 44.74 -23.39
C GLY A 45 -23.06 43.82 -24.29
N LEU A 46 -22.39 42.79 -23.73
CA LEU A 46 -21.41 41.94 -24.41
C LEU A 46 -21.98 41.01 -25.50
N ASN A 47 -23.30 40.82 -25.52
CA ASN A 47 -23.97 39.89 -26.48
C ASN A 47 -23.85 40.28 -27.96
N LYS A 48 -23.51 41.50 -28.28
CA LYS A 48 -23.23 41.93 -29.66
C LYS A 48 -21.86 41.43 -30.10
N ASP A 49 -20.87 41.55 -29.25
CA ASP A 49 -19.45 41.35 -29.57
C ASP A 49 -18.92 39.96 -29.26
N PHE A 50 -19.59 39.28 -28.32
CA PHE A 50 -19.11 38.00 -27.83
C PHE A 50 -20.22 36.98 -27.66
N SER A 51 -19.85 35.71 -27.74
CA SER A 51 -20.67 34.58 -27.36
C SER A 51 -20.00 33.87 -26.17
N LEU A 52 -20.79 33.47 -25.18
CA LEU A 52 -20.35 32.86 -23.94
C LEU A 52 -20.75 31.38 -23.90
N PHE A 53 -19.78 30.52 -23.71
CA PHE A 53 -19.95 29.07 -23.62
C PHE A 53 -19.40 28.55 -22.29
N ALA A 54 -20.15 27.67 -21.65
CA ALA A 54 -19.66 26.81 -20.57
C ALA A 54 -18.91 25.60 -21.20
N ILE A 55 -17.71 25.34 -20.74
CA ILE A 55 -16.88 24.20 -21.20
C ILE A 55 -16.46 23.33 -20.01
N GLY A 56 -15.77 22.24 -20.29
CA GLY A 56 -15.25 21.37 -19.24
C GLY A 56 -16.30 20.85 -18.25
N GLY A 57 -16.04 20.98 -16.96
CA GLY A 57 -16.95 20.59 -15.88
C GLY A 57 -18.23 21.41 -15.87
N TYR A 58 -18.12 22.69 -16.09
CA TYR A 58 -19.26 23.60 -16.17
C TYR A 58 -20.16 23.31 -17.37
N GLY A 59 -19.56 22.95 -18.49
CA GLY A 59 -20.32 22.53 -19.68
C GLY A 59 -21.15 21.25 -19.45
N ARG A 60 -20.69 20.36 -18.56
CA ARG A 60 -21.40 19.14 -18.16
C ARG A 60 -22.42 19.34 -17.03
N GLU A 61 -22.62 20.57 -16.56
CA GLU A 61 -23.48 20.92 -15.41
C GLU A 61 -22.98 20.32 -14.10
N GLU A 62 -21.64 20.16 -13.98
CA GLU A 62 -20.94 19.58 -12.83
C GLU A 62 -20.19 20.67 -12.03
N ILE A 63 -20.89 21.67 -11.51
CA ILE A 63 -20.32 22.74 -10.66
C ILE A 63 -20.29 22.28 -9.20
N PHE A 64 -19.09 21.85 -8.75
CA PHE A 64 -18.83 21.52 -7.36
C PHE A 64 -18.44 22.75 -6.55
N PRO A 65 -18.52 22.71 -5.19
CA PRO A 65 -18.19 23.83 -4.33
C PRO A 65 -16.81 24.46 -4.54
N SER A 66 -15.83 23.67 -4.97
CA SER A 66 -14.44 24.11 -5.24
C SER A 66 -14.07 24.06 -6.71
N SER A 67 -15.03 24.00 -7.61
CA SER A 67 -14.78 24.02 -9.06
C SER A 67 -14.43 25.42 -9.55
N ASP A 68 -13.48 25.49 -10.48
CA ASP A 68 -13.31 26.64 -11.35
C ASP A 68 -14.51 26.77 -12.29
N VAL A 69 -14.79 27.99 -12.76
CA VAL A 69 -15.85 28.29 -13.72
C VAL A 69 -15.21 28.36 -15.11
N ASP A 70 -15.17 27.21 -15.78
CA ASP A 70 -14.54 27.09 -17.11
C ASP A 70 -15.45 27.71 -18.18
N ILE A 71 -15.13 28.91 -18.66
CA ILE A 71 -15.85 29.61 -19.70
C ILE A 71 -14.98 29.90 -20.92
N SER A 72 -15.56 29.74 -22.09
CA SER A 72 -14.97 30.14 -23.37
C SER A 72 -15.78 31.31 -23.96
N ILE A 73 -15.11 32.43 -24.15
CA ILE A 73 -15.68 33.65 -24.74
C ILE A 73 -15.21 33.72 -26.19
N ILE A 74 -16.16 33.62 -27.12
CA ILE A 74 -15.87 33.61 -28.56
C ILE A 74 -16.24 34.97 -29.13
N LYS A 75 -15.33 35.56 -29.91
CA LYS A 75 -15.53 36.81 -30.62
C LYS A 75 -16.58 36.63 -31.74
N ASN A 76 -17.61 37.51 -31.74
CA ASN A 76 -18.64 37.50 -32.79
C ASN A 76 -18.24 38.35 -34.01
N ASN A 77 -17.36 39.35 -33.78
CA ASN A 77 -16.87 40.28 -34.81
C ASN A 77 -15.35 40.50 -34.71
N LYS A 78 -14.77 41.26 -35.63
CA LYS A 78 -13.33 41.53 -35.72
C LYS A 78 -12.84 42.53 -34.68
N ASN A 79 -13.64 43.51 -34.32
CA ASN A 79 -13.32 44.63 -33.41
C ASN A 79 -14.30 44.67 -32.22
N PRO A 80 -14.18 43.76 -31.25
CA PRO A 80 -15.07 43.72 -30.09
C PRO A 80 -14.65 44.75 -29.04
N ASP A 81 -15.59 45.17 -28.16
CA ASP A 81 -15.27 46.03 -27.04
C ASP A 81 -14.66 45.22 -25.87
N TYR A 82 -13.32 45.28 -25.79
CA TYR A 82 -12.56 44.63 -24.74
C TYR A 82 -12.69 45.31 -23.37
N ARG A 83 -12.98 46.62 -23.31
CA ARG A 83 -13.11 47.32 -22.03
C ARG A 83 -14.35 46.84 -21.28
N ALA A 84 -15.46 46.60 -21.98
CA ALA A 84 -16.66 46.02 -21.39
C ALA A 84 -16.38 44.57 -20.92
N LEU A 85 -15.60 43.81 -21.68
CA LEU A 85 -15.21 42.45 -21.33
C LEU A 85 -14.30 42.39 -20.07
N GLU A 86 -13.35 43.30 -19.94
CA GLU A 86 -12.50 43.40 -18.74
C GLU A 86 -13.35 43.65 -17.47
N LYS A 87 -14.30 44.58 -17.54
CA LYS A 87 -15.23 44.83 -16.46
C LYS A 87 -16.05 43.61 -16.08
N PHE A 88 -16.52 42.86 -17.06
CA PHE A 88 -17.23 41.60 -16.84
C PHE A 88 -16.36 40.58 -16.10
N ILE A 89 -15.14 40.36 -16.54
CA ILE A 89 -14.21 39.38 -15.89
C ILE A 89 -13.85 39.86 -14.47
N THR A 90 -13.61 41.15 -14.27
CA THR A 90 -13.33 41.72 -12.94
C THR A 90 -14.51 41.49 -12.00
N GLU A 91 -15.75 41.78 -12.45
CA GLU A 91 -16.94 41.56 -11.62
C GLU A 91 -17.14 40.09 -11.24
N LEU A 92 -16.73 39.15 -12.10
CA LEU A 92 -16.76 37.74 -11.75
C LEU A 92 -15.75 37.38 -10.64
N TRP A 93 -14.53 37.92 -10.69
CA TRP A 93 -13.55 37.78 -9.63
C TRP A 93 -14.02 38.38 -8.30
N ASP A 94 -14.56 39.60 -8.35
CA ASP A 94 -15.10 40.32 -7.18
C ASP A 94 -16.29 39.60 -6.57
N SER A 95 -17.07 38.90 -7.39
CA SER A 95 -18.19 38.06 -6.93
C SER A 95 -17.73 36.74 -6.32
N GLY A 96 -16.40 36.49 -6.21
CA GLY A 96 -15.82 35.30 -5.60
C GLY A 96 -15.84 34.04 -6.50
N TYR A 97 -16.10 34.23 -7.78
CA TYR A 97 -15.89 33.14 -8.76
C TYR A 97 -14.43 33.04 -9.12
N LYS A 98 -14.00 31.82 -9.53
CA LYS A 98 -12.69 31.59 -10.11
C LYS A 98 -12.85 31.30 -11.60
N PRO A 99 -12.99 32.33 -12.46
CA PRO A 99 -13.21 32.09 -13.86
C PRO A 99 -11.92 31.59 -14.53
N GLY A 100 -11.96 30.35 -15.03
CA GLY A 100 -11.05 29.85 -16.05
C GLY A 100 -11.50 30.39 -17.42
N SER A 101 -11.22 31.69 -17.70
CA SER A 101 -11.73 32.35 -18.89
C SER A 101 -10.71 32.40 -20.02
N SER A 102 -11.16 32.18 -21.24
CA SER A 102 -10.39 32.37 -22.45
C SER A 102 -11.19 33.12 -23.51
N VAL A 103 -10.57 34.17 -24.07
CA VAL A 103 -11.15 34.95 -25.18
C VAL A 103 -10.50 34.52 -26.48
N ARG A 104 -11.26 33.97 -27.38
CA ARG A 104 -10.73 33.31 -28.59
C ARG A 104 -11.58 33.64 -29.83
N SER A 105 -10.95 33.61 -30.98
CA SER A 105 -11.68 33.50 -32.28
C SER A 105 -12.03 32.02 -32.55
N LEU A 106 -12.92 31.79 -33.50
CA LEU A 106 -13.20 30.42 -33.96
C LEU A 106 -11.96 29.71 -34.50
N ALA A 107 -11.04 30.46 -35.12
CA ALA A 107 -9.79 29.93 -35.65
C ALA A 107 -8.84 29.51 -34.53
N ASP A 108 -8.76 30.30 -33.45
CA ASP A 108 -7.94 29.99 -32.28
C ASP A 108 -8.42 28.73 -31.60
N VAL A 109 -9.73 28.58 -31.38
CA VAL A 109 -10.33 27.39 -30.82
C VAL A 109 -10.02 26.16 -31.64
N LYS A 110 -10.20 26.24 -32.98
CA LYS A 110 -9.90 25.14 -33.89
C LYS A 110 -8.42 24.75 -33.84
N ASN A 111 -7.50 25.72 -33.85
CA ASN A 111 -6.06 25.50 -33.82
C ASN A 111 -5.66 24.84 -32.49
N LEU A 112 -6.11 25.35 -31.36
CA LEU A 112 -5.81 24.82 -30.01
C LEU A 112 -6.36 23.40 -29.85
N CYS A 113 -7.63 23.20 -30.13
CA CYS A 113 -8.28 21.89 -30.05
C CYS A 113 -7.67 20.86 -31.02
N SER A 114 -7.04 21.29 -32.12
CA SER A 114 -6.36 20.36 -33.05
C SER A 114 -5.02 19.83 -32.52
N LYS A 115 -4.39 20.55 -31.56
CA LYS A 115 -3.08 20.23 -31.01
C LYS A 115 -3.20 19.55 -29.64
N ASP A 116 -4.23 19.91 -28.87
CA ASP A 116 -4.43 19.43 -27.49
C ASP A 116 -5.75 18.66 -27.36
N ALA A 117 -5.64 17.36 -27.07
CA ALA A 117 -6.79 16.48 -26.86
C ALA A 117 -7.54 16.81 -25.55
N GLN A 118 -6.92 17.41 -24.55
CA GLN A 118 -7.55 17.82 -23.31
C GLN A 118 -8.42 19.05 -23.53
N GLU A 119 -7.91 20.06 -24.21
CA GLU A 119 -8.70 21.21 -24.66
C GLU A 119 -9.88 20.77 -25.52
N PHE A 120 -9.62 19.90 -26.50
CA PHE A 120 -10.69 19.37 -27.35
C PHE A 120 -11.80 18.69 -26.56
N THR A 121 -11.47 17.88 -25.55
CA THR A 121 -12.49 17.22 -24.70
C THR A 121 -13.32 18.22 -23.86
N SER A 122 -12.75 19.38 -23.51
CA SER A 122 -13.50 20.44 -22.80
C SER A 122 -14.62 20.99 -23.67
N TYR A 123 -14.39 21.12 -24.98
CA TYR A 123 -15.41 21.58 -25.92
C TYR A 123 -16.38 20.47 -26.37
N LEU A 124 -16.06 19.18 -26.23
CA LEU A 124 -17.00 18.09 -26.57
C LEU A 124 -18.31 18.13 -25.76
N THR A 125 -18.26 18.73 -24.60
CA THR A 125 -19.40 18.85 -23.69
C THR A 125 -19.81 20.32 -23.49
N MET A 126 -19.45 21.19 -24.40
CA MET A 126 -19.78 22.62 -24.30
C MET A 126 -21.29 22.88 -24.34
N ARG A 127 -21.69 23.89 -23.59
CA ARG A 127 -23.05 24.37 -23.48
C ARG A 127 -23.08 25.89 -23.71
N SER A 128 -24.02 26.35 -24.50
CA SER A 128 -24.18 27.78 -24.76
C SER A 128 -24.90 28.44 -23.60
N ILE A 129 -24.33 29.50 -23.03
CA ILE A 129 -24.99 30.39 -22.06
C ILE A 129 -25.61 31.54 -22.82
N VAL A 130 -24.81 32.27 -23.62
CA VAL A 130 -25.25 33.32 -24.53
C VAL A 130 -24.50 33.10 -25.83
N SER A 131 -25.20 32.92 -26.96
CA SER A 131 -24.50 32.79 -28.23
C SER A 131 -25.30 33.25 -29.41
N ASN A 132 -24.60 33.82 -30.38
CA ASN A 132 -25.08 33.95 -31.74
C ASN A 132 -25.27 32.55 -32.34
N LYS A 133 -26.37 32.32 -33.06
CA LYS A 133 -26.69 31.03 -33.70
C LYS A 133 -25.61 30.59 -34.71
N ASP A 134 -25.06 31.54 -35.48
CA ASP A 134 -24.05 31.27 -36.49
C ASP A 134 -22.71 30.89 -35.87
N ILE A 135 -22.29 31.57 -34.78
CA ILE A 135 -21.10 31.22 -34.01
C ILE A 135 -21.20 29.81 -33.44
N LYS A 136 -22.35 29.49 -32.82
CA LYS A 136 -22.58 28.14 -32.28
C LYS A 136 -22.52 27.07 -33.37
N ARG A 137 -23.15 27.31 -34.53
CA ARG A 137 -23.14 26.40 -35.68
C ARG A 137 -21.71 26.23 -36.23
N SER A 138 -20.99 27.32 -36.43
CA SER A 138 -19.62 27.34 -36.94
C SER A 138 -18.66 26.62 -35.98
N LEU A 139 -18.79 26.86 -34.71
CA LEU A 139 -17.98 26.18 -33.67
C LEU A 139 -18.21 24.67 -33.69
N ASN A 140 -19.46 24.23 -33.69
CA ASN A 140 -19.80 22.80 -33.77
C ASN A 140 -19.24 22.17 -35.08
N THR A 141 -19.35 22.87 -36.17
CA THR A 141 -18.83 22.37 -37.48
C THR A 141 -17.32 22.29 -37.48
N SER A 142 -16.62 23.28 -36.93
CA SER A 142 -15.16 23.33 -36.86
C SER A 142 -14.56 22.22 -35.97
N LEU A 143 -15.27 21.80 -34.93
CA LEU A 143 -14.84 20.74 -34.00
C LEU A 143 -15.24 19.36 -34.50
N LYS A 144 -16.23 19.26 -35.41
CA LYS A 144 -16.67 17.99 -35.98
C LYS A 144 -15.53 17.36 -36.78
N ASN A 145 -15.18 16.12 -36.49
CA ASN A 145 -14.11 15.37 -37.17
C ASN A 145 -12.70 16.02 -37.12
N LEU A 146 -12.45 16.89 -36.11
CA LEU A 146 -11.18 17.60 -35.97
C LEU A 146 -9.99 16.63 -35.77
N TRP A 147 -10.22 15.56 -35.00
CA TRP A 147 -9.25 14.53 -34.76
C TRP A 147 -9.54 13.27 -35.58
N ASN A 148 -8.48 12.62 -36.07
CA ASN A 148 -8.59 11.21 -36.48
C ASN A 148 -8.88 10.36 -35.23
N LYS A 149 -9.86 9.46 -35.30
CA LYS A 149 -10.30 8.63 -34.17
C LYS A 149 -9.15 7.84 -33.53
N LYS A 150 -8.21 7.30 -34.34
CA LYS A 150 -7.02 6.58 -33.83
C LYS A 150 -6.05 7.51 -33.11
N LYS A 151 -5.82 8.71 -33.63
CA LYS A 151 -4.94 9.71 -32.99
C LYS A 151 -5.56 10.20 -31.67
N PHE A 152 -6.86 10.50 -31.66
CA PHE A 152 -7.57 10.90 -30.45
C PHE A 152 -7.50 9.80 -29.37
N PHE A 153 -7.78 8.55 -29.77
CA PHE A 153 -7.68 7.42 -28.85
C PHE A 153 -6.27 7.28 -28.26
N ARG A 154 -5.22 7.35 -29.06
CA ARG A 154 -3.83 7.29 -28.58
C ARG A 154 -3.50 8.38 -27.58
N ALA A 155 -3.99 9.61 -27.81
CA ALA A 155 -3.80 10.72 -26.86
C ALA A 155 -4.49 10.44 -25.52
N LYS A 156 -5.72 9.94 -25.54
CA LYS A 156 -6.47 9.58 -24.32
C LYS A 156 -5.89 8.34 -23.61
N ASP A 157 -5.35 7.40 -24.36
CA ASP A 157 -4.68 6.21 -23.83
C ASP A 157 -3.37 6.58 -23.12
N LEU A 158 -2.58 7.48 -23.69
CA LEU A 158 -1.37 8.03 -23.07
C LEU A 158 -1.72 8.81 -21.79
N GLU A 159 -2.78 9.64 -21.82
CA GLU A 159 -3.26 10.34 -20.62
C GLU A 159 -3.67 9.35 -19.51
N LEU A 160 -4.31 8.24 -19.87
CA LEU A 160 -4.66 7.18 -18.91
C LEU A 160 -3.40 6.54 -18.32
N LEU A 161 -2.42 6.19 -19.14
CA LEU A 161 -1.16 5.58 -18.67
C LEU A 161 -0.39 6.51 -17.73
N ASN A 162 -0.27 7.79 -18.07
CA ASN A 162 0.39 8.79 -17.23
C ASN A 162 -0.32 8.95 -15.88
N ARG A 163 -1.65 8.90 -15.87
CA ARG A 163 -2.45 8.97 -14.64
C ARG A 163 -2.26 7.71 -13.78
N LEU A 164 -2.31 6.53 -14.39
CA LEU A 164 -2.07 5.27 -13.68
C LEU A 164 -0.68 5.25 -13.04
N SER A 165 0.36 5.69 -13.76
CA SER A 165 1.72 5.80 -13.23
C SER A 165 1.79 6.72 -12.01
N LYS A 166 1.15 7.91 -12.07
CA LYS A 166 1.11 8.89 -10.97
C LYS A 166 0.51 8.33 -9.67
N TYR A 167 -0.42 7.39 -9.77
CA TYR A 167 -1.14 6.80 -8.63
C TYR A 167 -0.77 5.33 -8.37
N ASN A 168 0.45 4.90 -8.73
CA ASN A 168 0.94 3.54 -8.55
C ASN A 168 0.01 2.46 -9.14
N SER A 169 -0.70 2.80 -10.22
CA SER A 169 -1.62 1.93 -10.95
C SER A 169 -2.72 1.28 -10.10
N THR A 170 -3.08 1.89 -8.96
CA THR A 170 -4.11 1.36 -8.06
C THR A 170 -5.25 2.36 -7.82
N ALA A 171 -6.47 1.86 -7.76
CA ALA A 171 -7.66 2.59 -7.31
C ALA A 171 -7.81 2.58 -5.77
N PHE A 172 -6.97 1.82 -5.07
CA PHE A 172 -7.11 1.47 -3.66
C PHE A 172 -6.17 2.28 -2.74
N ASN A 173 -5.97 3.57 -3.04
CA ASN A 173 -5.25 4.48 -2.15
C ASN A 173 -6.11 4.83 -0.93
N LEU A 174 -5.52 4.90 0.25
CA LEU A 174 -6.22 5.21 1.51
C LEU A 174 -6.86 6.60 1.51
N GLU A 175 -6.22 7.57 0.89
CA GLU A 175 -6.71 8.94 0.72
C GLU A 175 -6.83 9.30 -0.77
N PRO A 176 -7.86 8.78 -1.46
CA PRO A 176 -7.97 8.94 -2.90
C PRO A 176 -8.35 10.37 -3.31
N ASP A 177 -7.86 10.80 -4.47
CA ASP A 177 -8.39 11.97 -5.16
C ASP A 177 -9.65 11.56 -5.94
N LEU A 178 -10.82 12.07 -5.52
CA LEU A 178 -12.12 11.71 -6.08
C LEU A 178 -12.33 12.20 -7.53
N LYS A 179 -11.46 13.09 -8.02
CA LYS A 179 -11.48 13.57 -9.40
C LYS A 179 -10.51 12.80 -10.30
N GLU A 180 -9.26 12.58 -9.86
CA GLU A 180 -8.16 12.15 -10.75
C GLU A 180 -7.59 10.74 -10.47
N SER A 181 -7.78 10.15 -9.26
CA SER A 181 -7.31 8.79 -8.97
C SER A 181 -7.88 7.75 -9.94
N PRO A 182 -7.21 6.61 -10.15
CA PRO A 182 -7.81 5.49 -10.89
C PRO A 182 -9.16 5.11 -10.29
N GLY A 183 -10.16 4.87 -11.13
CA GLY A 183 -11.54 4.60 -10.69
C GLY A 183 -12.31 5.81 -10.17
N SER A 184 -11.76 7.03 -10.25
CA SER A 184 -12.46 8.28 -9.91
C SER A 184 -13.31 8.83 -11.06
N MET A 185 -13.85 10.04 -10.88
CA MET A 185 -14.69 10.70 -11.88
C MET A 185 -14.03 10.77 -13.27
N ARG A 186 -12.72 11.03 -13.34
CA ARG A 186 -12.00 11.14 -14.60
C ARG A 186 -11.98 9.81 -15.39
N ALA A 187 -12.00 8.67 -14.71
CA ALA A 187 -12.07 7.37 -15.39
C ALA A 187 -13.38 7.23 -16.18
N PHE A 188 -14.51 7.58 -15.58
CA PHE A 188 -15.81 7.56 -16.26
C PHE A 188 -15.89 8.58 -17.39
N GLN A 189 -15.43 9.81 -17.16
CA GLN A 189 -15.40 10.87 -18.17
C GLN A 189 -14.54 10.47 -19.38
N SER A 190 -13.37 9.85 -19.14
CA SER A 190 -12.50 9.35 -20.21
C SER A 190 -13.21 8.30 -21.07
N ALA A 191 -13.88 7.34 -20.44
CA ALA A 191 -14.69 6.35 -21.14
C ALA A 191 -15.79 7.02 -22.01
N LEU A 192 -16.50 8.01 -21.44
CA LEU A 192 -17.55 8.72 -22.18
C LEU A 192 -17.00 9.50 -23.39
N TRP A 193 -15.84 10.11 -23.31
CA TRP A 193 -15.22 10.80 -24.44
C TRP A 193 -14.87 9.83 -25.57
N ILE A 194 -14.35 8.64 -25.24
CA ILE A 194 -14.05 7.59 -26.23
C ILE A 194 -15.35 7.04 -26.84
N LEU A 195 -16.37 6.75 -26.00
CA LEU A 195 -17.68 6.29 -26.49
C LEU A 195 -18.33 7.34 -27.42
N ASN A 196 -18.24 8.62 -27.08
CA ASN A 196 -18.80 9.69 -27.89
C ASN A 196 -18.02 9.86 -29.21
N TYR A 197 -16.71 10.11 -29.12
CA TYR A 197 -15.93 10.50 -30.29
C TYR A 197 -15.50 9.31 -31.16
N CYS A 198 -15.04 8.23 -30.52
CA CYS A 198 -14.51 7.08 -31.27
C CYS A 198 -15.60 6.10 -31.72
N PHE A 199 -16.56 5.78 -30.83
CA PHE A 199 -17.68 4.88 -31.13
C PHE A 199 -18.88 5.59 -31.73
N GLY A 200 -19.04 6.90 -31.51
CA GLY A 200 -20.13 7.71 -32.10
C GLY A 200 -21.40 7.79 -31.28
N PHE A 201 -21.41 7.35 -30.02
CA PHE A 201 -22.56 7.48 -29.11
C PHE A 201 -22.76 8.96 -28.72
N LYS A 202 -23.83 9.59 -29.15
CA LYS A 202 -24.13 11.02 -28.91
C LYS A 202 -24.85 11.31 -27.60
N SER A 203 -25.36 10.28 -26.91
CA SER A 203 -26.07 10.46 -25.63
C SER A 203 -25.94 9.22 -24.76
N LYS A 204 -26.12 9.40 -23.45
CA LYS A 204 -26.21 8.29 -22.47
C LYS A 204 -27.31 7.28 -22.85
N LYS A 205 -28.44 7.73 -23.38
CA LYS A 205 -29.54 6.87 -23.84
C LYS A 205 -29.10 5.92 -24.98
N GLN A 206 -28.23 6.39 -25.88
CA GLN A 206 -27.69 5.50 -26.93
C GLN A 206 -26.76 4.43 -26.40
N ILE A 207 -25.94 4.76 -25.38
CA ILE A 207 -25.08 3.78 -24.71
C ILE A 207 -25.93 2.74 -23.98
N GLN A 208 -27.01 3.15 -23.31
CA GLN A 208 -27.97 2.26 -22.63
C GLN A 208 -28.71 1.32 -23.59
N LYS A 209 -28.84 1.69 -24.86
CA LYS A 209 -29.43 0.83 -25.93
C LYS A 209 -28.38 -0.08 -26.57
N SER A 210 -27.10 0.09 -26.28
CA SER A 210 -26.04 -0.74 -26.82
C SER A 210 -26.12 -2.15 -26.25
N THR A 211 -26.06 -3.17 -27.07
CA THR A 211 -25.99 -4.58 -26.62
C THR A 211 -24.65 -4.90 -25.96
N PHE A 212 -23.61 -4.11 -26.23
CA PHE A 212 -22.25 -4.38 -25.73
C PHE A 212 -21.92 -3.63 -24.43
N PHE A 213 -22.32 -2.35 -24.29
CA PHE A 213 -21.92 -1.53 -23.13
C PHE A 213 -23.02 -1.29 -22.12
N ARG A 214 -24.27 -1.77 -22.35
CA ARG A 214 -25.45 -1.41 -21.56
C ARG A 214 -25.26 -1.60 -20.07
N ASP A 215 -25.00 -2.83 -19.65
CA ASP A 215 -25.01 -3.22 -18.24
C ASP A 215 -23.83 -2.58 -17.51
N GLU A 216 -22.65 -2.58 -18.14
CA GLU A 216 -21.47 -1.91 -17.58
C GLU A 216 -21.66 -0.40 -17.47
N PHE A 217 -22.29 0.21 -18.44
CA PHE A 217 -22.60 1.64 -18.39
C PHE A 217 -23.61 1.99 -17.29
N ILE A 218 -24.66 1.19 -17.10
CA ILE A 218 -25.64 1.41 -16.02
C ILE A 218 -24.94 1.34 -14.64
N ASN A 219 -24.15 0.30 -14.43
CA ASN A 219 -23.40 0.11 -13.18
C ASN A 219 -22.36 1.21 -12.97
N ALA A 220 -21.64 1.59 -14.01
CA ALA A 220 -20.67 2.69 -13.96
C ALA A 220 -21.34 4.04 -13.71
N ASN A 221 -22.53 4.30 -14.27
CA ASN A 221 -23.23 5.55 -14.01
C ASN A 221 -23.71 5.64 -12.55
N LYS A 222 -24.23 4.55 -11.96
CA LYS A 222 -24.55 4.49 -10.52
C LYS A 222 -23.29 4.76 -9.66
N SER A 223 -22.18 4.15 -10.02
CA SER A 223 -20.90 4.34 -9.32
C SER A 223 -20.37 5.76 -9.46
N TYR A 224 -20.53 6.37 -10.62
CA TYR A 224 -20.16 7.77 -10.86
C TYR A 224 -20.97 8.72 -9.97
N ASP A 225 -22.27 8.46 -9.81
CA ASP A 225 -23.16 9.26 -8.98
C ASP A 225 -22.78 9.15 -7.49
N PHE A 226 -22.39 7.97 -7.01
CA PHE A 226 -21.86 7.80 -5.67
C PHE A 226 -20.57 8.61 -5.44
N ILE A 227 -19.61 8.52 -6.36
CA ILE A 227 -18.33 9.26 -6.23
C ILE A 227 -18.55 10.76 -6.37
N LYS A 228 -19.49 11.22 -7.22
CA LYS A 228 -19.90 12.63 -7.26
C LYS A 228 -20.39 13.12 -5.91
N SER A 229 -21.19 12.32 -5.21
CA SER A 229 -21.74 12.68 -3.89
C SER A 229 -20.64 12.81 -2.84
N LEU A 230 -19.72 11.87 -2.79
CA LEU A 230 -18.55 11.96 -1.90
C LEU A 230 -17.67 13.19 -2.23
N ARG A 231 -17.43 13.45 -3.51
CA ARG A 231 -16.66 14.62 -3.93
C ARG A 231 -17.33 15.93 -3.54
N TYR A 232 -18.65 16.03 -3.73
CA TYR A 232 -19.42 17.23 -3.37
C TYR A 232 -19.30 17.51 -1.87
N ALA A 233 -19.51 16.48 -1.04
CA ALA A 233 -19.35 16.56 0.41
C ALA A 233 -17.92 16.94 0.82
N THR A 234 -16.91 16.29 0.22
CA THR A 234 -15.50 16.57 0.48
C THR A 234 -15.14 18.03 0.16
N ASN A 235 -15.65 18.55 -0.96
CA ASN A 235 -15.42 19.94 -1.35
C ASN A 235 -16.11 20.93 -0.38
N LEU A 236 -17.29 20.60 0.16
CA LEU A 236 -17.97 21.42 1.18
C LEU A 236 -17.19 21.51 2.49
N LEU A 237 -16.43 20.44 2.83
CA LEU A 237 -15.67 20.37 4.08
C LEU A 237 -14.27 20.96 3.96
N THR A 238 -13.60 20.76 2.81
CA THR A 238 -12.16 21.05 2.70
C THR A 238 -11.75 21.94 1.52
N ASN A 239 -12.65 22.24 0.60
CA ASN A 239 -12.34 22.87 -0.70
C ASN A 239 -11.31 22.07 -1.55
N LYS A 240 -11.13 20.76 -1.31
CA LYS A 240 -10.19 19.87 -2.02
C LYS A 240 -10.92 18.65 -2.55
N ASN A 241 -10.29 17.94 -3.51
CA ASN A 241 -10.83 16.69 -4.07
C ASN A 241 -10.32 15.44 -3.36
N ARG A 242 -9.35 15.57 -2.46
CA ARG A 242 -8.74 14.44 -1.77
C ARG A 242 -9.53 14.08 -0.52
N LEU A 243 -9.97 12.83 -0.45
CA LEU A 243 -10.72 12.24 0.66
C LEU A 243 -9.73 11.83 1.77
N ILE A 244 -9.25 12.84 2.52
CA ILE A 244 -8.30 12.63 3.63
C ILE A 244 -9.00 11.97 4.82
N PHE A 245 -8.23 11.35 5.71
CA PHE A 245 -8.75 10.58 6.84
C PHE A 245 -9.75 11.37 7.72
N ASP A 246 -9.48 12.65 8.00
CA ASP A 246 -10.39 13.49 8.79
C ASP A 246 -11.77 13.62 8.16
N VAL A 247 -11.76 13.83 6.85
CA VAL A 247 -12.99 13.94 6.06
C VAL A 247 -13.70 12.59 6.00
N GLN A 248 -12.95 11.47 5.91
CA GLN A 248 -13.53 10.12 5.96
C GLN A 248 -14.31 9.90 7.25
N VAL A 249 -13.75 10.29 8.40
CA VAL A 249 -14.43 10.16 9.71
C VAL A 249 -15.71 11.01 9.77
N GLU A 250 -15.65 12.24 9.30
CA GLU A 250 -16.80 13.15 9.32
C GLU A 250 -17.91 12.68 8.37
N LEU A 251 -17.57 12.28 7.15
CA LEU A 251 -18.54 11.77 6.18
C LEU A 251 -19.15 10.44 6.60
N ALA A 252 -18.36 9.54 7.17
CA ALA A 252 -18.84 8.24 7.63
C ALA A 252 -19.90 8.38 8.74
N LYS A 253 -19.77 9.37 9.64
CA LYS A 253 -20.79 9.68 10.65
C LYS A 253 -22.11 10.12 10.02
N ASN A 254 -22.04 10.91 8.95
CA ASN A 254 -23.25 11.36 8.24
C ASN A 254 -23.90 10.23 7.43
N ILE A 255 -23.10 9.35 6.82
CA ILE A 255 -23.59 8.24 6.00
C ILE A 255 -24.15 7.10 6.88
N TYR A 256 -23.50 6.83 8.01
CA TYR A 256 -23.87 5.74 8.93
C TYR A 256 -24.15 6.24 10.36
N PRO A 257 -25.17 7.08 10.56
CA PRO A 257 -25.42 7.75 11.86
C PRO A 257 -25.76 6.76 13.00
N LYS A 258 -26.18 5.54 12.65
CA LYS A 258 -26.51 4.49 13.64
C LYS A 258 -25.29 3.65 14.08
N THR A 259 -24.12 3.82 13.44
CA THR A 259 -22.93 3.05 13.75
C THR A 259 -22.14 3.74 14.86
N LYS A 260 -22.14 3.17 16.07
CA LYS A 260 -21.46 3.75 17.25
C LYS A 260 -19.95 3.83 17.09
N ASN A 261 -19.32 2.84 16.45
CA ASN A 261 -17.88 2.78 16.25
C ASN A 261 -17.50 3.54 14.95
N SER A 262 -16.81 4.66 15.08
CA SER A 262 -16.39 5.49 13.95
C SER A 262 -15.45 4.76 12.98
N LYS A 263 -14.56 3.91 13.47
CA LYS A 263 -13.67 3.09 12.65
C LYS A 263 -14.47 2.17 11.72
N VAL A 264 -15.44 1.43 12.27
CA VAL A 264 -16.31 0.55 11.49
C VAL A 264 -17.13 1.32 10.44
N ALA A 265 -17.60 2.53 10.80
CA ALA A 265 -18.34 3.37 9.86
C ALA A 265 -17.46 3.81 8.67
N VAL A 266 -16.21 4.21 8.95
CA VAL A 266 -15.23 4.59 7.92
C VAL A 266 -14.89 3.39 7.03
N GLU A 267 -14.56 2.25 7.62
CA GLU A 267 -14.24 1.03 6.87
C GLU A 267 -15.37 0.64 5.91
N LYS A 268 -16.63 0.71 6.38
CA LYS A 268 -17.82 0.44 5.55
C LYS A 268 -18.01 1.46 4.42
N MET A 269 -17.83 2.75 4.71
CA MET A 269 -17.90 3.82 3.69
C MET A 269 -16.83 3.62 2.63
N MET A 270 -15.60 3.35 3.04
CA MET A 270 -14.49 3.16 2.12
C MET A 270 -14.60 1.86 1.35
N GLN A 271 -15.14 0.79 1.92
CA GLN A 271 -15.44 -0.44 1.18
C GLN A 271 -16.39 -0.14 0.01
N ASN A 272 -17.48 0.60 0.27
CA ASN A 272 -18.38 1.02 -0.79
C ASN A 272 -17.66 1.89 -1.84
N TYR A 273 -16.84 2.84 -1.40
CA TYR A 273 -16.04 3.68 -2.30
C TYR A 273 -15.16 2.81 -3.23
N TYR A 274 -14.42 1.84 -2.69
CA TYR A 274 -13.53 1.00 -3.50
C TYR A 274 -14.29 0.09 -4.48
N GLN A 275 -15.45 -0.40 -4.10
CA GLN A 275 -16.31 -1.18 -5.01
C GLN A 275 -16.79 -0.32 -6.18
N HIS A 276 -17.21 0.92 -5.92
CA HIS A 276 -17.59 1.87 -6.97
C HIS A 276 -16.39 2.30 -7.82
N ALA A 277 -15.25 2.58 -7.21
CA ALA A 277 -14.02 2.94 -7.92
C ALA A 277 -13.53 1.79 -8.84
N ASN A 278 -13.60 0.54 -8.37
CA ASN A 278 -13.29 -0.63 -9.19
C ASN A 278 -14.25 -0.74 -10.39
N THR A 279 -15.55 -0.49 -10.19
CA THR A 279 -16.54 -0.50 -11.28
C THR A 279 -16.21 0.55 -12.34
N LEU A 280 -15.85 1.79 -11.94
CA LEU A 280 -15.46 2.84 -12.89
C LEU A 280 -14.14 2.52 -13.60
N SER A 281 -13.18 1.96 -12.89
CA SER A 281 -11.90 1.53 -13.46
C SER A 281 -12.11 0.45 -14.54
N ASN A 282 -12.91 -0.56 -14.22
CA ASN A 282 -13.24 -1.66 -15.14
C ASN A 282 -14.00 -1.15 -16.38
N PHE A 283 -14.99 -0.28 -16.19
CA PHE A 283 -15.72 0.32 -17.31
C PHE A 283 -14.79 1.10 -18.25
N ASN A 284 -13.90 1.94 -17.66
CA ASN A 284 -12.91 2.67 -18.46
C ASN A 284 -11.99 1.72 -19.24
N SER A 285 -11.48 0.68 -18.58
CA SER A 285 -10.62 -0.32 -19.20
C SER A 285 -11.31 -1.05 -20.36
N ILE A 286 -12.55 -1.49 -20.17
CA ILE A 286 -13.34 -2.17 -21.21
C ILE A 286 -13.57 -1.30 -22.43
N VAL A 287 -13.88 -0.02 -22.21
CA VAL A 287 -14.10 0.93 -23.34
C VAL A 287 -12.80 1.13 -24.10
N HIS A 288 -11.66 1.33 -23.40
CA HIS A 288 -10.35 1.47 -24.05
C HIS A 288 -9.96 0.21 -24.82
N GLU A 289 -10.04 -0.96 -24.17
CA GLU A 289 -9.68 -2.23 -24.79
C GLU A 289 -10.56 -2.57 -26.01
N SER A 290 -11.86 -2.35 -25.90
CA SER A 290 -12.78 -2.59 -27.02
C SER A 290 -12.46 -1.73 -28.26
N PHE A 291 -12.05 -0.47 -28.03
CA PHE A 291 -11.65 0.37 -29.17
C PHE A 291 -10.27 -0.02 -29.73
N ARG A 292 -9.32 -0.37 -28.85
CA ARG A 292 -7.99 -0.87 -29.23
C ARG A 292 -8.11 -2.12 -30.09
N GLU A 293 -8.91 -3.09 -29.67
CA GLU A 293 -9.16 -4.35 -30.37
C GLU A 293 -9.80 -4.13 -31.75
N LYS A 294 -10.78 -3.22 -31.87
CA LYS A 294 -11.42 -2.87 -33.15
C LYS A 294 -10.51 -2.14 -34.12
N THR A 295 -9.56 -1.36 -33.60
CA THR A 295 -8.82 -0.37 -34.39
C THR A 295 -7.46 -0.90 -34.86
N PHE A 296 -6.78 -1.68 -34.01
CA PHE A 296 -5.44 -2.21 -34.27
C PHE A 296 -5.51 -3.71 -34.53
N PHE A 297 -6.39 -4.10 -35.43
CA PHE A 297 -6.67 -5.48 -35.78
C PHE A 297 -5.42 -6.19 -36.32
N SER A 298 -5.13 -7.38 -35.78
CA SER A 298 -4.21 -8.34 -36.36
C SER A 298 -4.89 -9.68 -36.62
N PHE A 299 -4.21 -10.56 -37.30
CA PHE A 299 -4.72 -11.86 -37.73
C PHE A 299 -5.34 -12.65 -36.58
N LYS A 300 -6.58 -13.16 -36.80
CA LYS A 300 -7.33 -13.97 -35.84
C LYS A 300 -7.08 -15.45 -36.12
N ARG A 301 -6.41 -16.15 -35.20
CA ARG A 301 -6.25 -17.60 -35.19
C ARG A 301 -7.33 -18.23 -34.32
N THR A 302 -7.80 -19.40 -34.68
CA THR A 302 -8.80 -20.16 -33.91
C THR A 302 -8.31 -21.55 -33.56
N SER A 303 -8.64 -22.02 -32.34
CA SER A 303 -8.36 -23.36 -31.87
C SER A 303 -9.44 -23.78 -30.87
N GLY A 304 -10.11 -24.89 -31.13
CA GLY A 304 -11.22 -25.37 -30.31
C GLY A 304 -12.28 -24.30 -30.04
N ASN A 305 -12.60 -24.07 -28.78
CA ASN A 305 -13.59 -23.09 -28.33
C ASN A 305 -13.02 -21.67 -28.27
N PHE A 306 -11.74 -21.45 -28.57
CA PHE A 306 -11.05 -20.19 -28.39
C PHE A 306 -10.63 -19.56 -29.73
N TYR A 307 -10.41 -18.26 -29.68
CA TYR A 307 -9.70 -17.53 -30.71
C TYR A 307 -8.60 -16.66 -30.08
N PHE A 308 -7.61 -16.38 -30.88
CA PHE A 308 -6.43 -15.62 -30.50
C PHE A 308 -6.34 -14.37 -31.37
N ILE A 309 -6.26 -13.22 -30.74
CA ILE A 309 -6.20 -11.92 -31.43
C ILE A 309 -5.20 -11.02 -30.71
N ASN A 310 -4.24 -10.45 -31.46
CA ASN A 310 -3.14 -9.69 -30.88
C ASN A 310 -2.41 -10.51 -29.78
N ASN A 311 -2.41 -10.02 -28.55
CA ASN A 311 -1.85 -10.72 -27.38
C ASN A 311 -2.95 -11.24 -26.41
N LYS A 312 -4.16 -11.49 -26.89
CA LYS A 312 -5.35 -11.88 -26.11
C LYS A 312 -6.01 -13.13 -26.62
N ILE A 313 -6.75 -13.76 -25.72
CA ILE A 313 -7.56 -14.95 -26.00
C ILE A 313 -9.04 -14.59 -25.81
N GLY A 314 -9.89 -15.10 -26.69
CA GLY A 314 -11.33 -14.95 -26.59
C GLY A 314 -12.09 -16.27 -26.76
N ILE A 315 -13.35 -16.29 -26.31
CA ILE A 315 -14.29 -17.39 -26.40
C ILE A 315 -15.13 -17.23 -27.65
N LYS A 316 -15.28 -18.29 -28.45
CA LYS A 316 -16.11 -18.27 -29.67
C LYS A 316 -17.60 -18.27 -29.37
N LYS A 317 -18.03 -18.92 -28.29
CA LYS A 317 -19.44 -19.02 -27.91
C LYS A 317 -19.98 -17.70 -27.38
N LYS A 318 -21.27 -17.45 -27.57
CA LYS A 318 -21.96 -16.24 -27.10
C LYS A 318 -22.75 -16.48 -25.80
N ASP A 319 -22.95 -17.72 -25.42
CA ASP A 319 -23.61 -18.14 -24.20
C ASP A 319 -22.81 -19.28 -23.54
N LEU A 320 -22.68 -19.25 -22.23
CA LEU A 320 -21.93 -20.23 -21.45
C LEU A 320 -22.83 -21.25 -20.72
N LYS A 321 -24.16 -21.12 -20.81
CA LYS A 321 -25.09 -22.01 -20.12
C LYS A 321 -24.91 -23.49 -20.47
N ASP A 322 -24.65 -23.79 -21.74
CA ASP A 322 -24.45 -25.16 -22.21
C ASP A 322 -23.01 -25.66 -22.03
N ASN A 323 -22.11 -24.80 -21.57
CA ASN A 323 -20.71 -25.16 -21.41
C ASN A 323 -20.03 -24.31 -20.31
N LEU A 324 -20.38 -24.59 -19.06
CA LEU A 324 -19.89 -23.90 -17.86
C LEU A 324 -18.39 -24.04 -17.68
N SER A 325 -17.80 -25.12 -18.23
CA SER A 325 -16.34 -25.34 -18.12
C SER A 325 -15.52 -24.22 -18.74
N LEU A 326 -16.05 -23.54 -19.76
CA LEU A 326 -15.37 -22.42 -20.44
C LEU A 326 -15.08 -21.24 -19.51
N ILE A 327 -15.79 -21.12 -18.37
CA ILE A 327 -15.54 -20.10 -17.35
C ILE A 327 -14.09 -20.18 -16.83
N PHE A 328 -13.59 -21.41 -16.64
CA PHE A 328 -12.22 -21.64 -16.17
C PHE A 328 -11.24 -21.96 -17.31
N ASP A 329 -11.71 -22.63 -18.36
CA ASP A 329 -10.87 -23.09 -19.47
C ASP A 329 -10.18 -21.94 -20.19
N ILE A 330 -10.79 -20.77 -20.30
CA ILE A 330 -10.15 -19.58 -20.90
C ILE A 330 -8.93 -19.11 -20.11
N PHE A 331 -8.98 -19.18 -18.77
CA PHE A 331 -7.87 -18.81 -17.90
C PHE A 331 -6.75 -19.84 -17.95
N ILE A 332 -7.11 -21.12 -18.00
CA ILE A 332 -6.15 -22.21 -18.22
C ILE A 332 -5.44 -22.01 -19.56
N GLU A 333 -6.21 -21.69 -20.60
CA GLU A 333 -5.65 -21.46 -21.93
C GLU A 333 -4.72 -20.24 -21.94
N THR A 334 -5.11 -19.14 -21.28
CA THR A 334 -4.26 -17.93 -21.11
C THR A 334 -2.94 -18.31 -20.41
N GLY A 335 -2.98 -19.15 -19.40
CA GLY A 335 -1.81 -19.58 -18.62
C GLY A 335 -0.82 -20.47 -19.37
N LYS A 336 -1.16 -21.03 -20.51
CA LYS A 336 -0.28 -21.88 -21.31
C LYS A 336 0.74 -21.12 -22.17
N TYR A 337 0.42 -19.89 -22.58
CA TYR A 337 1.20 -19.17 -23.58
C TYR A 337 1.80 -17.87 -23.05
N LYS A 338 3.10 -17.69 -23.23
CA LYS A 338 3.78 -16.44 -22.87
C LYS A 338 3.27 -15.22 -23.65
N LYS A 339 2.84 -15.43 -24.92
CA LYS A 339 2.40 -14.38 -25.85
C LYS A 339 1.04 -13.78 -25.48
N TYR A 340 0.08 -14.60 -25.00
CA TYR A 340 -1.30 -14.18 -24.76
C TYR A 340 -1.49 -13.86 -23.28
N GLN A 341 -1.51 -12.56 -22.97
CA GLN A 341 -1.36 -12.07 -21.59
C GLN A 341 -2.69 -11.88 -20.86
N SER A 342 -3.81 -11.78 -21.59
CA SER A 342 -5.13 -11.52 -21.02
C SER A 342 -6.24 -11.98 -21.96
N ILE A 343 -7.48 -11.86 -21.51
CA ILE A 343 -8.68 -12.13 -22.31
C ILE A 343 -9.14 -10.88 -23.06
N ASP A 344 -9.87 -11.07 -24.17
CA ASP A 344 -10.41 -9.97 -24.95
C ASP A 344 -11.66 -9.35 -24.30
N SER A 345 -12.03 -8.14 -24.70
CA SER A 345 -13.13 -7.38 -24.11
C SER A 345 -14.49 -8.05 -24.27
N SER A 346 -14.72 -8.75 -25.37
CA SER A 346 -15.99 -9.47 -25.61
C SER A 346 -16.16 -10.66 -24.68
N SER A 347 -15.09 -11.44 -24.48
CA SER A 347 -15.10 -12.59 -23.57
C SER A 347 -15.12 -12.14 -22.11
N TRP A 348 -14.47 -11.03 -21.79
CA TRP A 348 -14.52 -10.43 -20.46
C TRP A 348 -15.98 -10.07 -20.09
N LEU A 349 -16.71 -9.41 -20.99
CA LEU A 349 -18.14 -9.07 -20.79
C LEU A 349 -19.02 -10.33 -20.73
N LEU A 350 -18.76 -11.30 -21.60
CA LEU A 350 -19.48 -12.58 -21.58
C LEU A 350 -19.33 -13.27 -20.23
N LEU A 351 -18.12 -13.39 -19.73
CA LEU A 351 -17.84 -14.00 -18.41
C LEU A 351 -18.50 -13.21 -17.29
N LYS A 352 -18.42 -11.89 -17.31
CA LYS A 352 -19.02 -11.04 -16.28
C LYS A 352 -20.55 -11.20 -16.23
N ASN A 353 -21.19 -11.20 -17.37
CA ASN A 353 -22.64 -11.40 -17.48
C ASN A 353 -23.06 -12.84 -17.16
N SER A 354 -22.10 -13.77 -17.10
CA SER A 354 -22.33 -15.19 -16.79
C SER A 354 -21.91 -15.58 -15.36
N THR A 355 -21.48 -14.63 -14.52
CA THR A 355 -21.04 -14.93 -13.14
C THR A 355 -22.12 -15.53 -12.25
N TYR A 356 -23.41 -15.33 -12.59
CA TYR A 356 -24.54 -15.97 -11.89
C TYR A 356 -24.58 -17.48 -12.07
N LEU A 357 -23.92 -18.02 -13.09
CA LEU A 357 -23.78 -19.45 -13.34
C LEU A 357 -22.82 -20.14 -12.36
N ILE A 358 -22.04 -19.36 -11.60
CA ILE A 358 -21.19 -19.88 -10.53
C ILE A 358 -22.05 -19.99 -9.27
N ASP A 359 -22.86 -21.00 -9.25
CA ASP A 359 -23.79 -21.36 -8.17
C ASP A 359 -23.22 -22.47 -7.27
N LYS A 360 -24.06 -23.00 -6.37
CA LYS A 360 -23.65 -24.05 -5.43
C LYS A 360 -23.19 -25.34 -6.12
N ASP A 361 -23.78 -25.67 -7.26
CA ASP A 361 -23.44 -26.89 -7.99
C ASP A 361 -22.12 -26.73 -8.73
N PHE A 362 -21.89 -25.56 -9.34
CA PHE A 362 -20.58 -25.21 -9.91
C PHE A 362 -19.46 -25.27 -8.86
N LEU A 363 -19.72 -24.80 -7.62
CA LEU A 363 -18.75 -24.83 -6.52
C LEU A 363 -18.41 -26.24 -6.03
N LYS A 364 -19.36 -27.18 -6.12
CA LYS A 364 -19.18 -28.57 -5.68
C LYS A 364 -18.59 -29.49 -6.75
N ASP A 365 -18.56 -29.02 -8.00
CA ASP A 365 -18.07 -29.80 -9.12
C ASP A 365 -16.56 -30.05 -9.00
N LYS A 366 -16.20 -31.36 -8.96
CA LYS A 366 -14.80 -31.81 -8.85
C LYS A 366 -13.94 -31.41 -10.06
N GLU A 367 -14.51 -31.33 -11.26
CA GLU A 367 -13.78 -30.91 -12.45
C GLU A 367 -13.46 -29.42 -12.39
N ASN A 368 -14.37 -28.59 -11.91
CA ASN A 368 -14.08 -27.17 -11.64
C ASN A 368 -13.03 -26.99 -10.55
N ALA A 369 -13.03 -27.85 -9.52
CA ALA A 369 -11.99 -27.84 -8.50
C ALA A 369 -10.60 -28.14 -9.09
N LYS A 370 -10.47 -29.18 -9.93
CA LYS A 370 -9.23 -29.52 -10.64
C LYS A 370 -8.77 -28.38 -11.56
N LYS A 371 -9.70 -27.74 -12.27
CA LYS A 371 -9.42 -26.59 -13.14
C LYS A 371 -8.90 -25.39 -12.37
N PHE A 372 -9.45 -25.09 -11.19
CA PHE A 372 -8.94 -24.01 -10.35
C PHE A 372 -7.50 -24.29 -9.88
N ILE A 373 -7.20 -25.53 -9.47
CA ILE A 373 -5.81 -25.92 -9.15
C ILE A 373 -4.92 -25.77 -10.39
N GLN A 374 -5.40 -26.15 -11.58
CA GLN A 374 -4.66 -25.98 -12.82
C GLN A 374 -4.39 -24.50 -13.15
N ILE A 375 -5.34 -23.60 -12.85
CA ILE A 375 -5.15 -22.15 -12.97
C ILE A 375 -4.00 -21.71 -12.05
N LEU A 376 -3.99 -22.14 -10.79
CA LEU A 376 -2.91 -21.81 -9.85
C LEU A 376 -1.54 -22.32 -10.30
N LYS A 377 -1.51 -23.45 -11.03
CA LYS A 377 -0.30 -24.05 -11.66
C LYS A 377 0.06 -23.42 -13.00
N SER A 378 -0.61 -22.36 -13.44
CA SER A 378 -0.35 -21.72 -14.75
C SER A 378 1.11 -21.39 -14.93
N LYS A 379 1.67 -21.78 -16.08
CA LYS A 379 3.09 -21.52 -16.42
C LYS A 379 3.35 -20.00 -16.59
N TYR A 380 2.37 -19.27 -17.13
CA TYR A 380 2.46 -17.84 -17.41
C TYR A 380 1.25 -17.09 -16.84
N HIS A 381 1.40 -15.82 -16.59
CA HIS A 381 0.34 -14.83 -16.33
C HIS A 381 -0.56 -15.09 -15.11
N LEU A 382 -0.20 -15.93 -14.15
CA LEU A 382 -1.06 -16.24 -12.99
C LEU A 382 -1.60 -14.98 -12.31
N SER A 383 -0.74 -13.98 -12.09
CA SER A 383 -1.14 -12.73 -11.42
C SER A 383 -2.17 -11.93 -12.24
N THR A 384 -2.03 -11.90 -13.56
CA THR A 384 -2.99 -11.26 -14.47
C THR A 384 -4.31 -12.02 -14.48
N ILE A 385 -4.25 -13.36 -14.54
CA ILE A 385 -5.42 -14.25 -14.52
C ILE A 385 -6.23 -14.03 -13.25
N LEU A 386 -5.62 -14.06 -12.06
CA LEU A 386 -6.32 -13.83 -10.80
C LEU A 386 -6.90 -12.42 -10.70
N LYS A 387 -6.19 -11.40 -11.23
CA LYS A 387 -6.71 -10.04 -11.33
C LYS A 387 -7.91 -9.94 -12.27
N ASP A 388 -7.88 -10.59 -13.41
CA ASP A 388 -9.02 -10.64 -14.35
C ASP A 388 -10.21 -11.37 -13.71
N MET A 389 -10.00 -12.53 -13.06
CA MET A 389 -11.02 -13.25 -12.31
C MET A 389 -11.66 -12.38 -11.21
N LYS A 390 -10.84 -11.60 -10.48
CA LYS A 390 -11.34 -10.63 -9.48
C LYS A 390 -12.18 -9.54 -10.15
N ASN A 391 -11.69 -8.90 -11.21
CA ASN A 391 -12.35 -7.78 -11.86
C ASN A 391 -13.66 -8.17 -12.55
N ILE A 392 -13.73 -9.40 -13.07
CA ILE A 392 -14.94 -10.00 -13.63
C ILE A 392 -15.95 -10.34 -12.54
N GLY A 393 -15.51 -10.72 -11.34
CA GLY A 393 -16.34 -11.18 -10.23
C GLY A 393 -16.36 -12.69 -10.06
N ILE A 394 -15.60 -13.43 -10.85
CA ILE A 394 -15.48 -14.90 -10.77
C ILE A 394 -14.86 -15.32 -9.45
N LEU A 395 -13.78 -14.65 -9.03
CA LEU A 395 -13.07 -15.02 -7.81
C LEU A 395 -13.96 -14.83 -6.57
N GLN A 396 -14.75 -13.75 -6.51
CA GLN A 396 -15.71 -13.47 -5.43
C GLN A 396 -16.84 -14.52 -5.36
N LYS A 397 -17.25 -15.05 -6.51
CA LYS A 397 -18.28 -16.09 -6.58
C LYS A 397 -17.71 -17.47 -6.25
N TYR A 398 -16.50 -17.77 -6.75
CA TYR A 398 -15.87 -19.07 -6.52
C TYR A 398 -15.28 -19.21 -5.11
N ILE A 399 -14.81 -18.12 -4.51
CA ILE A 399 -14.36 -18.04 -3.11
C ILE A 399 -15.24 -16.98 -2.41
N PRO A 400 -16.38 -17.38 -1.82
CA PRO A 400 -17.30 -16.43 -1.18
C PRO A 400 -16.62 -15.56 -0.12
N GLU A 401 -15.68 -16.14 0.65
CA GLU A 401 -14.90 -15.46 1.67
C GLU A 401 -14.06 -14.30 1.09
N PHE A 402 -13.54 -14.46 -0.12
CA PHE A 402 -12.87 -13.39 -0.85
C PHE A 402 -13.86 -12.30 -1.28
N GLY A 403 -15.09 -12.69 -1.62
CA GLY A 403 -16.16 -11.74 -1.94
C GLY A 403 -16.53 -10.83 -0.76
N GLU A 404 -16.51 -11.35 0.46
CA GLU A 404 -16.84 -10.61 1.68
C GLU A 404 -15.81 -9.52 1.99
N VAL A 405 -14.54 -9.78 1.74
CA VAL A 405 -13.45 -8.80 1.99
C VAL A 405 -13.15 -7.91 0.78
N PHE A 406 -13.88 -8.07 -0.33
CA PHE A 406 -13.67 -7.28 -1.54
C PHE A 406 -13.87 -5.79 -1.30
N GLY A 407 -12.83 -5.01 -1.55
CA GLY A 407 -12.78 -3.58 -1.28
C GLY A 407 -12.67 -3.21 0.21
N GLN A 408 -12.57 -4.20 1.12
CA GLN A 408 -12.43 -3.93 2.55
C GLN A 408 -11.06 -3.35 2.83
N MET A 409 -11.02 -2.21 3.48
CA MET A 409 -9.79 -1.64 4.03
C MET A 409 -9.74 -1.82 5.54
N GLN A 410 -8.53 -1.79 6.10
CA GLN A 410 -8.30 -1.57 7.51
C GLN A 410 -8.03 -0.08 7.71
N PHE A 411 -8.77 0.55 8.64
CA PHE A 411 -8.54 1.95 8.98
C PHE A 411 -7.33 2.04 9.90
N ASP A 412 -6.15 1.85 9.30
CA ASP A 412 -4.84 2.02 9.92
C ASP A 412 -3.85 2.55 8.87
N LEU A 413 -2.66 2.95 9.32
CA LEU A 413 -1.62 3.49 8.44
C LEU A 413 -0.66 2.43 7.88
N PHE A 414 -0.87 1.14 8.20
CA PHE A 414 0.04 0.06 7.80
C PHE A 414 -0.33 -0.52 6.45
N HIS A 415 -1.63 -0.73 6.23
CA HIS A 415 -2.17 -1.37 5.05
C HIS A 415 -2.49 -0.32 4.00
N VAL A 416 -1.60 -0.15 3.04
CA VAL A 416 -1.81 0.80 1.92
C VAL A 416 -2.87 0.29 0.94
N TYR A 417 -3.19 -1.00 1.00
CA TYR A 417 -4.08 -1.70 0.08
C TYR A 417 -5.30 -2.26 0.80
N THR A 418 -6.41 -2.47 0.05
CA THR A 418 -7.55 -3.27 0.51
C THR A 418 -7.14 -4.73 0.69
N VAL A 419 -7.87 -5.48 1.52
CA VAL A 419 -7.56 -6.90 1.84
C VAL A 419 -7.45 -7.75 0.58
N ASP A 420 -8.38 -7.59 -0.35
CA ASP A 420 -8.38 -8.30 -1.64
C ASP A 420 -7.18 -7.95 -2.52
N GLU A 421 -6.79 -6.69 -2.58
CA GLU A 421 -5.64 -6.25 -3.38
C GLU A 421 -4.32 -6.70 -2.75
N HIS A 422 -4.20 -6.58 -1.42
CA HIS A 422 -3.08 -7.11 -0.66
C HIS A 422 -2.90 -8.60 -0.89
N THR A 423 -3.97 -9.37 -0.74
CA THR A 423 -3.99 -10.83 -0.93
C THR A 423 -3.49 -11.23 -2.33
N LEU A 424 -3.99 -10.57 -3.38
CA LEU A 424 -3.51 -10.85 -4.75
C LEU A 424 -2.05 -10.41 -4.96
N LYS A 425 -1.61 -9.36 -4.28
CA LYS A 425 -0.23 -8.90 -4.34
C LYS A 425 0.72 -9.88 -3.64
N VAL A 426 0.30 -10.50 -2.53
CA VAL A 426 1.05 -11.60 -1.88
C VAL A 426 1.27 -12.74 -2.87
N VAL A 427 0.21 -13.23 -3.51
CA VAL A 427 0.33 -14.31 -4.52
C VAL A 427 1.19 -13.88 -5.72
N ARG A 428 1.08 -12.62 -6.16
CA ARG A 428 1.94 -12.07 -7.21
C ARG A 428 3.41 -12.10 -6.81
N ASN A 429 3.75 -11.66 -5.61
CA ASN A 429 5.12 -11.65 -5.11
C ASN A 429 5.67 -13.08 -5.01
N MET A 430 4.90 -14.02 -4.44
CA MET A 430 5.24 -15.46 -4.40
C MET A 430 5.54 -15.99 -5.81
N ARG A 431 4.72 -15.60 -6.78
CA ARG A 431 4.91 -16.03 -8.16
C ARG A 431 6.16 -15.42 -8.79
N GLN A 432 6.45 -14.15 -8.53
CA GLN A 432 7.67 -13.48 -9.04
C GLN A 432 8.92 -14.17 -8.51
N VAL A 433 8.99 -14.41 -7.22
CA VAL A 433 10.10 -15.13 -6.59
C VAL A 433 10.26 -16.55 -7.16
N ALA A 434 9.17 -17.26 -7.45
CA ALA A 434 9.24 -18.63 -7.97
C ALA A 434 9.71 -18.73 -9.43
N ILE A 435 9.69 -17.64 -10.22
CA ILE A 435 10.05 -17.67 -11.64
C ILE A 435 11.27 -16.83 -11.99
N ASN A 436 11.61 -15.83 -11.19
CA ASN A 436 12.73 -14.94 -11.41
C ASN A 436 13.76 -15.12 -10.30
N ASP A 437 15.00 -15.28 -10.69
CA ASP A 437 16.15 -15.17 -9.81
C ASP A 437 16.44 -13.66 -9.68
N GLU A 438 15.81 -13.03 -8.67
CA GLU A 438 15.99 -11.59 -8.39
C GLU A 438 17.17 -11.42 -7.43
N ASP A 439 18.05 -10.46 -7.67
CA ASP A 439 19.15 -10.12 -6.77
C ASP A 439 18.63 -9.93 -5.34
N GLY A 440 19.20 -10.65 -4.39
CA GLY A 440 18.83 -10.62 -2.98
C GLY A 440 17.68 -11.54 -2.58
N PHE A 441 17.13 -12.37 -3.51
CA PHE A 441 16.06 -13.36 -3.25
C PHE A 441 16.44 -14.78 -3.69
N GLU A 442 17.73 -15.08 -3.77
CA GLU A 442 18.26 -16.37 -4.24
C GLU A 442 17.77 -17.54 -3.37
N LEU A 443 17.71 -17.35 -2.05
CA LEU A 443 17.22 -18.38 -1.12
C LEU A 443 15.74 -18.69 -1.37
N GLU A 444 14.93 -17.66 -1.52
CA GLU A 444 13.48 -17.78 -1.75
C GLU A 444 13.19 -18.44 -3.11
N TYR A 445 13.96 -18.09 -4.14
CA TYR A 445 13.87 -18.73 -5.45
C TYR A 445 14.18 -20.22 -5.35
N GLU A 446 15.30 -20.57 -4.73
CA GLU A 446 15.72 -21.97 -4.53
C GLU A 446 14.70 -22.78 -3.71
N LEU A 447 14.17 -22.18 -2.63
CA LEU A 447 13.13 -22.82 -1.81
C LEU A 447 11.85 -23.02 -2.62
N SER A 448 11.42 -22.00 -3.36
CA SER A 448 10.21 -22.07 -4.19
C SER A 448 10.29 -23.18 -5.23
N LYS A 449 11.47 -23.45 -5.78
CA LYS A 449 11.72 -24.55 -6.72
C LYS A 449 11.67 -25.93 -6.06
N LYS A 450 12.04 -26.02 -4.79
CA LYS A 450 12.05 -27.27 -4.02
C LYS A 450 10.71 -27.64 -3.41
N LEU A 451 9.74 -26.72 -3.39
CA LEU A 451 8.41 -27.01 -2.87
C LEU A 451 7.72 -28.10 -3.72
N PRO A 452 7.20 -29.17 -3.11
CA PRO A 452 6.54 -30.25 -3.87
C PRO A 452 5.23 -29.81 -4.53
N LYS A 453 4.52 -28.83 -3.93
CA LYS A 453 3.21 -28.33 -4.37
C LYS A 453 3.11 -26.83 -4.16
N ILE A 454 3.64 -26.03 -5.07
CA ILE A 454 3.66 -24.57 -4.97
C ILE A 454 2.24 -23.96 -4.88
N GLU A 455 1.23 -24.64 -5.42
CA GLU A 455 -0.17 -24.21 -5.35
C GLU A 455 -0.70 -24.13 -3.92
N LEU A 456 -0.18 -24.92 -2.98
CA LEU A 456 -0.56 -24.84 -1.56
C LEU A 456 -0.12 -23.49 -0.96
N LEU A 457 1.07 -23.01 -1.34
CA LEU A 457 1.56 -21.69 -0.95
C LEU A 457 0.62 -20.58 -1.48
N TYR A 458 0.21 -20.67 -2.75
CA TYR A 458 -0.71 -19.69 -3.33
C TYR A 458 -2.08 -19.70 -2.67
N ILE A 459 -2.61 -20.88 -2.31
CA ILE A 459 -3.89 -21.01 -1.58
C ILE A 459 -3.73 -20.39 -0.19
N SER A 460 -2.64 -20.67 0.52
CA SER A 460 -2.37 -20.07 1.83
C SER A 460 -2.28 -18.54 1.73
N GLY A 461 -1.59 -18.02 0.70
CA GLY A 461 -1.53 -16.59 0.40
C GLY A 461 -2.88 -16.00 0.04
N LEU A 462 -3.78 -16.73 -0.62
CA LEU A 462 -5.14 -16.27 -0.89
C LEU A 462 -6.00 -16.19 0.38
N PHE A 463 -5.75 -17.02 1.40
CA PHE A 463 -6.63 -17.16 2.57
C PHE A 463 -6.10 -16.50 3.83
N HIS A 464 -4.81 -16.13 3.92
CA HIS A 464 -4.18 -15.68 5.18
C HIS A 464 -4.94 -14.55 5.87
N ASP A 465 -5.55 -13.65 5.12
CA ASP A 465 -6.25 -12.46 5.59
C ASP A 465 -7.79 -12.47 5.39
N LEU A 466 -8.39 -13.52 4.81
CA LEU A 466 -9.83 -13.55 4.52
C LEU A 466 -10.71 -13.61 5.77
N GLY A 467 -10.15 -13.88 6.93
CA GLY A 467 -10.83 -13.80 8.22
C GLY A 467 -11.04 -12.39 8.77
N LYS A 468 -10.41 -11.36 8.17
CA LYS A 468 -10.49 -9.98 8.63
C LYS A 468 -11.91 -9.42 8.55
N GLY A 469 -12.27 -8.55 9.49
CA GLY A 469 -13.58 -7.87 9.54
C GLY A 469 -14.75 -8.68 10.10
N LYS A 470 -14.53 -9.95 10.50
CA LYS A 470 -15.60 -10.83 11.01
C LYS A 470 -15.74 -10.83 12.55
N GLY A 471 -14.92 -10.07 13.24
CA GLY A 471 -14.78 -10.13 14.70
C GLY A 471 -14.00 -11.37 15.15
N GLY A 472 -13.26 -11.27 16.25
CA GLY A 472 -12.38 -12.34 16.72
C GLY A 472 -11.02 -12.40 16.02
N ASN A 473 -10.32 -13.52 16.19
CA ASN A 473 -8.99 -13.76 15.62
C ASN A 473 -9.10 -14.14 14.14
N HIS A 474 -8.67 -13.25 13.24
CA HIS A 474 -8.78 -13.47 11.79
C HIS A 474 -7.99 -14.69 11.30
N SER A 475 -6.84 -15.01 11.97
CA SER A 475 -6.03 -16.17 11.60
C SER A 475 -6.75 -17.49 11.88
N GLU A 476 -7.46 -17.58 13.02
CA GLU A 476 -8.25 -18.76 13.37
C GLU A 476 -9.45 -18.93 12.40
N ILE A 477 -10.16 -17.83 12.13
CA ILE A 477 -11.28 -17.85 11.18
C ILE A 477 -10.78 -18.25 9.79
N GLY A 478 -9.67 -17.63 9.32
CA GLY A 478 -9.06 -17.93 8.04
C GLY A 478 -8.57 -19.37 7.92
N ALA A 479 -8.00 -19.93 8.99
CA ALA A 479 -7.55 -21.33 9.05
C ALA A 479 -8.71 -22.32 8.80
N VAL A 480 -9.84 -22.11 9.50
CA VAL A 480 -11.04 -22.95 9.31
C VAL A 480 -11.59 -22.82 7.87
N GLN A 481 -11.61 -21.61 7.33
CA GLN A 481 -12.10 -21.35 5.98
C GLN A 481 -11.18 -21.98 4.93
N SER A 482 -9.87 -21.82 5.07
CA SER A 482 -8.88 -22.38 4.15
C SER A 482 -8.89 -23.91 4.13
N TYR A 483 -9.06 -24.55 5.29
CA TYR A 483 -9.22 -26.01 5.39
C TYR A 483 -10.44 -26.47 4.60
N LYS A 484 -11.62 -25.87 4.85
CA LYS A 484 -12.86 -26.20 4.12
C LYS A 484 -12.70 -26.01 2.62
N PHE A 485 -12.06 -24.93 2.21
CA PHE A 485 -11.79 -24.66 0.80
C PHE A 485 -10.84 -25.71 0.19
N ALA A 486 -9.76 -26.07 0.86
CA ALA A 486 -8.84 -27.11 0.43
C ALA A 486 -9.55 -28.47 0.26
N LYS A 487 -10.43 -28.84 1.20
CA LYS A 487 -11.26 -30.05 1.10
C LYS A 487 -12.25 -29.99 -0.07
N ARG A 488 -12.84 -28.81 -0.33
CA ARG A 488 -13.71 -28.59 -1.52
C ARG A 488 -12.93 -28.75 -2.83
N LEU A 489 -11.66 -28.36 -2.87
CA LEU A 489 -10.79 -28.58 -4.02
C LEU A 489 -10.36 -30.04 -4.20
N GLY A 490 -10.72 -30.95 -3.28
CA GLY A 490 -10.33 -32.36 -3.31
C GLY A 490 -8.89 -32.64 -2.89
N LEU A 491 -8.26 -31.69 -2.17
CA LEU A 491 -6.91 -31.89 -1.64
C LEU A 491 -6.92 -32.92 -0.49
N SER A 492 -5.78 -33.57 -0.28
CA SER A 492 -5.58 -34.55 0.81
C SER A 492 -5.76 -33.86 2.18
N ASN A 493 -5.96 -34.65 3.24
CA ASN A 493 -6.01 -34.09 4.59
C ASN A 493 -4.68 -33.41 4.95
N ILE A 494 -3.56 -34.02 4.61
CA ILE A 494 -2.21 -33.47 4.84
C ILE A 494 -2.03 -32.10 4.17
N ASP A 495 -2.45 -31.97 2.92
CA ASP A 495 -2.37 -30.71 2.19
C ASP A 495 -3.30 -29.64 2.80
N ALA A 496 -4.52 -30.05 3.21
CA ALA A 496 -5.49 -29.15 3.83
C ALA A 496 -5.03 -28.69 5.23
N ASP A 497 -4.44 -29.58 6.01
CA ASP A 497 -3.86 -29.28 7.32
C ASP A 497 -2.68 -28.32 7.18
N LEU A 498 -1.79 -28.52 6.20
CA LEU A 498 -0.69 -27.62 5.92
C LEU A 498 -1.17 -26.19 5.58
N ILE A 499 -2.16 -26.06 4.67
CA ILE A 499 -2.74 -24.75 4.32
C ILE A 499 -3.36 -24.09 5.54
N SER A 500 -4.15 -24.83 6.32
CA SER A 500 -4.81 -24.33 7.53
C SER A 500 -3.79 -23.86 8.57
N TRP A 501 -2.75 -24.66 8.79
CA TRP A 501 -1.65 -24.34 9.72
C TRP A 501 -0.89 -23.08 9.26
N LEU A 502 -0.60 -22.95 7.97
CA LEU A 502 0.06 -21.76 7.42
C LEU A 502 -0.77 -20.49 7.64
N VAL A 503 -2.07 -20.56 7.37
CA VAL A 503 -3.00 -19.43 7.59
C VAL A 503 -3.12 -19.08 9.07
N LEU A 504 -3.16 -20.09 9.96
CA LEU A 504 -3.19 -19.86 11.41
C LEU A 504 -1.92 -19.15 11.91
N ASN A 505 -0.77 -19.53 11.37
CA ASN A 505 0.54 -19.13 11.88
C ASN A 505 1.23 -18.05 11.02
N HIS A 506 0.56 -17.45 10.03
CA HIS A 506 1.20 -16.52 9.07
C HIS A 506 1.86 -15.29 9.74
N LEU A 507 1.36 -14.86 10.90
CA LEU A 507 1.92 -13.74 11.67
C LEU A 507 3.06 -14.16 12.62
N THR A 508 3.20 -15.46 12.91
CA THR A 508 4.09 -15.95 13.97
C THR A 508 5.55 -15.62 13.68
N MET A 509 6.01 -15.91 12.45
CA MET A 509 7.41 -15.68 12.08
C MET A 509 7.76 -14.19 12.05
N SER A 510 6.89 -13.34 11.52
CA SER A 510 7.09 -11.89 11.51
C SER A 510 7.06 -11.32 12.93
N SER A 511 6.21 -11.86 13.82
CA SER A 511 6.15 -11.45 15.23
C SER A 511 7.42 -11.83 15.98
N VAL A 512 7.91 -13.07 15.82
CA VAL A 512 9.14 -13.53 16.49
C VAL A 512 10.33 -12.71 16.01
N SER A 513 10.50 -12.54 14.67
CA SER A 513 11.64 -11.80 14.12
C SER A 513 11.69 -10.33 14.55
N GLN A 514 10.54 -9.72 14.80
CA GLN A 514 10.45 -8.28 15.12
C GLN A 514 10.41 -8.01 16.64
N LYS A 515 9.98 -8.97 17.46
CA LYS A 515 9.75 -8.74 18.89
C LYS A 515 10.71 -9.48 19.80
N LYS A 516 11.34 -10.57 19.33
CA LYS A 516 12.23 -11.39 20.16
C LYS A 516 13.66 -11.34 19.65
N ASP A 517 14.61 -11.58 20.53
CA ASP A 517 16.00 -11.75 20.14
C ASP A 517 16.17 -13.07 19.40
N ILE A 518 16.39 -13.01 18.08
CA ILE A 518 16.55 -14.19 17.22
C ILE A 518 17.94 -14.85 17.37
N ASP A 519 18.89 -14.16 18.00
CA ASP A 519 20.22 -14.70 18.28
C ASP A 519 20.23 -15.46 19.62
N ASP A 520 19.19 -15.32 20.45
CA ASP A 520 19.01 -16.14 21.66
C ASP A 520 18.61 -17.57 21.26
N PRO A 521 19.42 -18.59 21.58
CA PRO A 521 19.11 -19.98 21.25
C PRO A 521 17.76 -20.48 21.80
N ARG A 522 17.27 -19.90 22.91
CA ARG A 522 15.95 -20.24 23.50
C ARG A 522 14.84 -19.75 22.60
N THR A 523 14.94 -18.53 22.06
CA THR A 523 13.98 -18.00 21.11
C THR A 523 13.84 -18.91 19.90
N ILE A 524 14.97 -19.36 19.35
CA ILE A 524 14.99 -20.28 18.21
C ILE A 524 14.41 -21.65 18.59
N SER A 525 14.79 -22.19 19.75
CA SER A 525 14.26 -23.47 20.24
C SER A 525 12.75 -23.43 20.43
N ASP A 526 12.23 -22.38 21.05
CA ASP A 526 10.78 -22.24 21.30
C ASP A 526 10.02 -22.00 19.98
N PHE A 527 10.58 -21.26 19.07
CA PHE A 527 9.97 -21.08 17.75
C PHE A 527 9.97 -22.43 16.98
N ALA A 528 11.08 -23.17 16.99
CA ALA A 528 11.22 -24.47 16.32
C ALA A 528 10.23 -25.50 16.84
N LYS A 529 9.97 -25.56 18.18
CA LYS A 529 9.01 -26.49 18.81
C LYS A 529 7.59 -26.36 18.23
N ASN A 530 7.22 -25.16 17.77
CA ASN A 530 5.90 -24.88 17.22
C ASN A 530 5.79 -25.17 15.72
N ILE A 531 6.88 -25.61 15.07
CA ILE A 531 6.92 -25.89 13.63
C ILE A 531 6.92 -27.40 13.39
N PRO A 532 5.88 -27.96 12.73
CA PRO A 532 5.73 -29.41 12.63
C PRO A 532 6.82 -30.12 11.83
N SER A 533 7.40 -29.46 10.81
CA SER A 533 8.47 -30.03 9.97
C SER A 533 9.23 -28.95 9.20
N LEU A 534 10.38 -29.32 8.65
CA LEU A 534 11.15 -28.43 7.75
C LEU A 534 10.31 -27.95 6.56
N LEU A 535 9.43 -28.76 6.04
CA LEU A 535 8.53 -28.38 4.95
C LEU A 535 7.56 -27.26 5.39
N HIS A 536 7.00 -27.33 6.60
CA HIS A 536 6.15 -26.27 7.15
C HIS A 536 6.94 -24.97 7.32
N LEU A 537 8.20 -25.05 7.74
CA LEU A 537 9.09 -23.91 7.87
C LEU A 537 9.37 -23.25 6.52
N ASP A 538 9.65 -24.03 5.48
CA ASP A 538 9.90 -23.54 4.13
C ASP A 538 8.70 -22.78 3.56
N TYR A 539 7.48 -23.34 3.69
CA TYR A 539 6.25 -22.67 3.28
C TYR A 539 5.95 -21.42 4.10
N LEU A 540 6.14 -21.48 5.44
CA LEU A 540 5.87 -20.34 6.32
C LEU A 540 6.80 -19.17 6.03
N TYR A 541 8.08 -19.44 5.78
CA TYR A 541 9.06 -18.43 5.42
C TYR A 541 8.68 -17.72 4.13
N LEU A 542 8.36 -18.49 3.08
CA LEU A 542 7.95 -17.94 1.80
C LEU A 542 6.63 -17.15 1.88
N LEU A 543 5.67 -17.62 2.68
CA LEU A 543 4.42 -16.90 2.93
C LEU A 543 4.72 -15.56 3.63
N THR A 544 5.48 -15.59 4.75
CA THR A 544 5.76 -14.42 5.58
C THR A 544 6.52 -13.32 4.82
N ILE A 545 7.58 -13.69 4.08
CA ILE A 545 8.34 -12.70 3.28
C ILE A 545 7.45 -12.00 2.27
N ASN A 546 6.64 -12.76 1.52
CA ASN A 546 5.81 -12.19 0.47
C ASN A 546 4.62 -11.41 1.02
N ASP A 547 4.10 -11.74 2.20
CA ASP A 547 3.09 -10.99 2.92
C ASP A 547 3.64 -9.63 3.36
N VAL A 548 4.77 -9.58 4.06
CA VAL A 548 5.40 -8.33 4.51
C VAL A 548 5.76 -7.44 3.32
N ARG A 549 6.33 -8.00 2.24
CA ARG A 549 6.59 -7.26 0.98
C ARG A 549 5.34 -6.66 0.35
N ALA A 550 4.20 -7.32 0.51
CA ALA A 550 2.93 -6.89 -0.09
C ALA A 550 2.22 -5.79 0.72
N THR A 551 2.51 -5.65 2.02
CA THR A 551 1.76 -4.77 2.93
C THR A 551 1.97 -3.30 2.59
N ASN A 552 3.21 -2.84 2.52
CA ASN A 552 3.55 -1.46 2.18
C ASN A 552 5.01 -1.40 1.66
N PRO A 553 5.27 -0.79 0.50
CA PRO A 553 6.63 -0.63 -0.02
C PRO A 553 7.58 0.11 0.92
N SER A 554 7.08 1.01 1.77
CA SER A 554 7.89 1.74 2.76
C SER A 554 8.18 0.92 4.04
N VAL A 555 7.45 -0.16 4.26
CA VAL A 555 7.62 -1.07 5.42
C VAL A 555 8.64 -2.16 5.13
N TRP A 556 8.71 -2.62 3.88
CA TRP A 556 9.70 -3.60 3.45
C TRP A 556 11.07 -2.93 3.25
N ASN A 557 12.09 -3.53 3.83
CA ASN A 557 13.48 -3.11 3.66
C ASN A 557 14.42 -4.31 3.86
N GLY A 558 15.68 -4.16 3.46
CA GLY A 558 16.69 -5.22 3.57
C GLY A 558 16.91 -5.73 4.99
N TRP A 559 16.78 -4.87 6.00
CA TRP A 559 16.89 -5.28 7.40
C TRP A 559 15.81 -6.31 7.80
N LYS A 560 14.55 -6.08 7.44
CA LYS A 560 13.46 -7.03 7.72
C LYS A 560 13.65 -8.33 6.95
N HIS A 561 14.17 -8.25 5.74
CA HIS A 561 14.55 -9.42 4.95
C HIS A 561 15.59 -10.25 5.70
N ASP A 562 16.68 -9.62 6.14
CA ASP A 562 17.77 -10.29 6.85
C ASP A 562 17.31 -10.91 8.18
N LEU A 563 16.45 -10.23 8.94
CA LEU A 563 15.87 -10.77 10.17
C LEU A 563 15.06 -12.05 9.91
N LEU A 564 14.19 -12.05 8.91
CA LEU A 564 13.37 -13.20 8.56
C LEU A 564 14.22 -14.34 8.01
N LYS A 565 15.20 -14.02 7.16
CA LYS A 565 16.16 -14.99 6.60
C LYS A 565 17.01 -15.65 7.69
N ASN A 566 17.52 -14.87 8.62
CA ASN A 566 18.32 -15.37 9.73
C ASN A 566 17.47 -16.24 10.66
N LEU A 567 16.27 -15.82 11.04
CA LEU A 567 15.33 -16.62 11.81
C LEU A 567 15.04 -17.97 11.12
N TYR A 568 14.80 -17.94 9.79
CA TYR A 568 14.61 -19.17 9.01
C TYR A 568 15.83 -20.09 9.07
N LEU A 569 17.04 -19.57 8.79
CA LEU A 569 18.27 -20.38 8.72
C LEU A 569 18.63 -20.98 10.08
N LEU A 570 18.53 -20.20 11.16
CA LEU A 570 18.77 -20.64 12.52
C LEU A 570 17.78 -21.73 12.96
N THR A 571 16.49 -21.50 12.68
CA THR A 571 15.43 -22.48 13.00
C THR A 571 15.64 -23.77 12.20
N ARG A 572 15.94 -23.66 10.90
CA ARG A 572 16.22 -24.80 10.03
C ARG A 572 17.40 -25.63 10.54
N SER A 573 18.49 -24.95 10.94
CA SER A 573 19.66 -25.60 11.53
C SER A 573 19.31 -26.31 12.83
N GLN A 574 18.52 -25.69 13.70
CA GLN A 574 18.08 -26.29 14.97
C GLN A 574 17.21 -27.54 14.72
N MET A 575 16.25 -27.48 13.81
CA MET A 575 15.37 -28.62 13.48
C MET A 575 16.15 -29.77 12.83
N SER A 576 17.11 -29.47 11.95
CA SER A 576 17.95 -30.49 11.30
C SER A 576 18.90 -31.18 12.29
N LYS A 577 19.35 -30.49 13.33
CA LYS A 577 20.17 -31.07 14.40
C LYS A 577 19.38 -32.00 15.32
N THR A 578 18.10 -31.77 15.47
CA THR A 578 17.20 -32.64 16.26
C THR A 578 16.97 -33.97 15.52
N GLU A 579 17.06 -34.00 14.19
CA GLU A 579 17.00 -35.24 13.38
C GLU A 579 18.36 -36.01 13.36
N GLN A 580 19.46 -35.30 13.58
CA GLN A 580 20.82 -35.89 13.69
C GLN A 580 21.41 -35.45 15.03
N ALA A 581 21.40 -36.32 15.99
CA ALA A 581 22.01 -36.08 17.30
C ALA A 581 23.50 -35.80 17.19
N HIS A 582 23.92 -34.55 17.03
CA HIS A 582 25.31 -34.11 17.18
C HIS A 582 25.45 -32.72 17.79
N SER A 583 26.38 -32.69 18.70
CA SER A 583 26.96 -31.66 19.55
C SER A 583 26.68 -30.17 19.23
N LYS A 584 26.14 -29.45 20.20
CA LYS A 584 26.20 -27.99 20.28
C LYS A 584 27.67 -27.57 20.30
N GLU A 585 28.11 -26.73 19.36
CA GLU A 585 29.37 -26.01 19.47
C GLU A 585 29.27 -25.11 20.71
N THR A 586 30.08 -25.36 21.69
CA THR A 586 30.10 -24.57 22.92
C THR A 586 30.74 -23.21 22.65
N SER A 587 30.41 -22.19 23.45
CA SER A 587 31.06 -20.86 23.35
C SER A 587 32.60 -20.99 23.43
N LEU A 588 33.09 -21.94 24.19
CA LEU A 588 34.54 -22.25 24.33
C LEU A 588 35.14 -22.76 23.02
N GLU A 589 34.47 -23.70 22.33
CA GLU A 589 34.95 -24.22 21.03
C GLU A 589 34.95 -23.10 19.97
N ARG A 590 33.95 -22.26 19.98
CA ARG A 590 33.85 -21.07 19.09
C ARG A 590 34.97 -20.08 19.37
N LYS A 591 35.21 -19.73 20.66
CA LYS A 591 36.32 -18.87 21.06
C LYS A 591 37.65 -19.45 20.59
N ASN A 592 37.89 -20.75 20.77
CA ASN A 592 39.12 -21.41 20.34
C ASN A 592 39.33 -21.40 18.83
N LYS A 593 38.29 -21.64 18.04
CA LYS A 593 38.35 -21.52 16.57
C LYS A 593 38.67 -20.09 16.13
N LEU A 594 38.06 -19.10 16.73
CA LEU A 594 38.31 -17.70 16.41
C LEU A 594 39.74 -17.24 16.80
N LEU A 595 40.25 -17.68 17.94
CA LEU A 595 41.62 -17.40 18.36
C LEU A 595 42.68 -17.93 17.36
N ASN A 596 42.37 -19.04 16.63
CA ASN A 596 43.28 -19.55 15.60
C ASN A 596 43.36 -18.67 14.36
N LEU A 597 42.38 -17.78 14.15
CA LEU A 597 42.36 -16.82 13.03
C LEU A 597 43.03 -15.48 13.39
N ILE A 598 43.31 -15.24 14.67
CA ILE A 598 43.97 -14.00 15.15
C ILE A 598 45.48 -14.18 15.13
N GLN A 599 46.19 -13.08 14.82
CA GLN A 599 47.66 -13.08 14.78
C GLN A 599 48.24 -13.47 16.17
N PRO A 600 49.36 -14.25 16.20
CA PRO A 600 49.91 -14.77 17.46
C PRO A 600 50.18 -13.71 18.52
N GLU A 601 50.62 -12.53 18.10
CA GLU A 601 50.97 -11.38 18.98
C GLU A 601 49.74 -10.76 19.66
N ASP A 602 48.55 -10.89 19.09
CA ASP A 602 47.29 -10.30 19.62
C ASP A 602 46.43 -11.35 20.35
N LYS A 603 46.77 -12.65 20.27
CA LYS A 603 45.95 -13.72 20.85
C LYS A 603 45.72 -13.55 22.34
N LYS A 604 46.81 -13.29 23.08
CA LYS A 604 46.75 -13.14 24.52
C LYS A 604 45.86 -11.96 24.90
N PHE A 605 46.04 -10.82 24.25
CA PHE A 605 45.25 -9.62 24.48
C PHE A 605 43.76 -9.86 24.25
N ILE A 606 43.39 -10.50 23.15
CA ILE A 606 41.98 -10.81 22.84
C ILE A 606 41.42 -11.87 23.77
N GLN A 607 42.21 -12.87 24.17
CA GLN A 607 41.78 -13.91 25.11
C GLN A 607 41.46 -13.29 26.48
N ASP A 608 42.30 -12.38 26.97
CA ASP A 608 42.10 -11.65 28.23
C ASP A 608 40.88 -10.72 28.10
N PHE A 609 40.76 -10.03 26.97
CA PHE A 609 39.59 -9.18 26.70
C PHE A 609 38.29 -10.01 26.66
N TRP A 610 38.27 -11.15 25.98
CA TRP A 610 37.08 -12.01 25.90
C TRP A 610 36.71 -12.64 27.24
N SER A 611 37.67 -12.90 28.10
CA SER A 611 37.41 -13.44 29.43
C SER A 611 36.65 -12.45 30.34
N SER A 612 36.67 -11.17 30.03
CA SER A 612 35.91 -10.14 30.76
C SER A 612 34.43 -10.06 30.36
N PHE A 613 33.97 -10.85 29.38
CA PHE A 613 32.58 -10.85 28.92
C PHE A 613 31.94 -12.22 29.08
N GLU A 614 30.64 -12.23 29.44
CA GLU A 614 29.84 -13.43 29.55
C GLU A 614 29.61 -14.12 28.17
N ASP A 615 29.26 -15.39 28.22
CA ASP A 615 28.98 -16.19 27.01
C ASP A 615 27.82 -15.64 26.16
N ALA A 616 26.95 -14.82 26.73
CA ALA A 616 25.89 -14.13 26.02
C ALA A 616 26.39 -13.30 24.83
N TYR A 617 27.51 -12.60 24.97
CA TYR A 617 28.14 -11.87 23.87
C TYR A 617 28.56 -12.79 22.71
N PHE A 618 29.19 -13.92 23.01
CA PHE A 618 29.69 -14.87 22.02
C PHE A 618 28.58 -15.69 21.37
N ASN A 619 27.47 -15.85 22.08
CA ASN A 619 26.28 -16.52 21.54
C ASN A 619 25.44 -15.59 20.65
N LYS A 620 25.54 -14.28 20.85
CA LYS A 620 24.79 -13.27 20.11
C LYS A 620 25.25 -13.09 18.66
N PHE A 621 26.56 -13.15 18.39
CA PHE A 621 27.11 -12.80 17.09
C PHE A 621 27.67 -14.02 16.36
N THR A 622 27.65 -13.95 15.02
CA THR A 622 28.31 -14.95 14.17
C THR A 622 29.83 -14.88 14.34
N SER A 623 30.52 -15.99 14.06
CA SER A 623 31.98 -16.06 14.15
C SER A 623 32.66 -14.99 13.32
N GLU A 624 32.16 -14.68 12.13
CA GLU A 624 32.68 -13.61 11.26
C GLU A 624 32.59 -12.23 11.93
N LYS A 625 31.46 -11.97 12.59
CA LYS A 625 31.21 -10.69 13.27
C LYS A 625 32.05 -10.53 14.53
N LEU A 626 32.19 -11.61 15.30
CA LEU A 626 33.09 -11.62 16.45
C LEU A 626 34.54 -11.38 16.05
N LEU A 627 34.98 -11.93 14.90
CA LEU A 627 36.30 -11.67 14.35
C LEU A 627 36.47 -10.20 13.97
N LYS A 628 35.52 -9.60 13.25
CA LYS A 628 35.54 -8.17 12.91
C LYS A 628 35.60 -7.27 14.15
N HIS A 629 34.78 -7.57 15.17
CA HIS A 629 34.81 -6.82 16.43
C HIS A 629 36.21 -6.92 17.07
N SER A 630 36.79 -8.13 17.06
CA SER A 630 38.12 -8.33 17.64
C SER A 630 39.21 -7.62 16.89
N GLU A 631 39.20 -7.63 15.55
CA GLU A 631 40.13 -6.87 14.71
C GLU A 631 40.02 -5.38 14.97
N GLU A 632 38.82 -4.85 15.15
CA GLU A 632 38.58 -3.44 15.43
C GLU A 632 39.11 -3.04 16.81
N ILE A 633 38.94 -3.92 17.80
CA ILE A 633 39.48 -3.75 19.15
C ILE A 633 41.02 -3.80 19.13
N ILE A 634 41.61 -4.71 18.37
CA ILE A 634 43.06 -4.84 18.22
C ILE A 634 43.65 -3.56 17.58
N ARG A 635 43.07 -3.11 16.48
CA ARG A 635 43.50 -1.89 15.76
C ARG A 635 43.49 -0.64 16.64
N ASN A 636 42.58 -0.61 17.60
CA ASN A 636 42.32 0.58 18.41
C ASN A 636 42.57 0.35 19.94
N LYS A 637 43.45 -0.63 20.29
CA LYS A 637 43.66 -1.03 21.70
C LYS A 637 44.06 0.09 22.66
N ASN A 638 44.66 1.19 22.13
CA ASN A 638 45.09 2.33 22.94
C ASN A 638 44.05 3.48 23.02
N LYS A 639 42.87 3.30 22.40
CA LYS A 639 41.83 4.34 22.44
C LYS A 639 40.88 4.12 23.62
N ALA A 640 40.53 5.23 24.28
CA ALA A 640 39.55 5.21 25.39
C ALA A 640 38.20 4.70 24.96
N PHE A 641 37.78 5.02 23.74
CA PHE A 641 36.54 4.45 23.15
C PHE A 641 36.75 4.18 21.66
N ILE A 642 35.90 3.29 21.11
CA ILE A 642 35.87 2.92 19.71
C ILE A 642 34.43 3.10 19.21
N ILE A 643 34.22 3.86 18.16
CA ILE A 643 32.98 3.94 17.41
C ILE A 643 33.30 3.66 15.95
N ASN A 644 32.75 2.58 15.42
CA ASN A 644 32.92 2.20 14.01
C ASN A 644 31.57 1.93 13.35
N CYS A 645 31.42 2.35 12.10
CA CYS A 645 30.19 2.16 11.33
C CYS A 645 30.44 1.24 10.13
N GLU A 646 29.49 0.34 9.89
CA GLU A 646 29.47 -0.51 8.71
C GLU A 646 28.16 -0.31 7.95
N LYS A 647 28.24 -0.16 6.61
CA LYS A 647 27.04 -0.12 5.77
C LYS A 647 26.31 -1.44 5.83
N LYS A 648 25.00 -1.37 6.01
CA LYS A 648 24.05 -2.47 5.82
C LYS A 648 23.20 -2.22 4.58
N TYR A 649 22.11 -2.91 4.43
CA TYR A 649 21.23 -2.80 3.28
C TYR A 649 20.54 -1.42 3.22
N GLY A 650 20.47 -0.83 2.04
CA GLY A 650 19.76 0.43 1.79
C GLY A 650 20.35 1.59 2.63
N ASN A 651 19.50 2.26 3.42
CA ASN A 651 19.89 3.39 4.26
C ASN A 651 20.19 3.01 5.73
N PHE A 652 20.49 1.73 5.99
CA PHE A 652 20.82 1.23 7.33
C PHE A 652 22.34 1.16 7.53
N VAL A 653 22.73 1.40 8.78
CA VAL A 653 24.12 1.30 9.24
C VAL A 653 24.17 0.52 10.53
N GLU A 654 25.20 -0.27 10.69
CA GLU A 654 25.56 -0.88 11.97
C GLU A 654 26.64 -0.04 12.63
N ILE A 655 26.49 0.22 13.92
CA ILE A 655 27.40 1.01 14.73
C ILE A 655 27.91 0.13 15.85
N PHE A 656 29.19 -0.21 15.82
CA PHE A 656 29.88 -0.90 16.90
C PHE A 656 30.56 0.10 17.81
N ILE A 657 30.36 -0.04 19.14
CA ILE A 657 30.84 0.88 20.14
C ILE A 657 31.46 0.09 21.30
N LYS A 658 32.77 0.30 21.55
CA LYS A 658 33.45 -0.11 22.80
C LYS A 658 33.71 1.14 23.60
N VAL A 659 33.33 1.15 24.86
CA VAL A 659 33.46 2.33 25.74
C VAL A 659 33.49 1.90 27.21
N ASP A 660 34.01 2.74 28.07
CA ASP A 660 33.93 2.54 29.54
C ASP A 660 32.46 2.63 29.97
N ASN A 661 32.03 1.70 30.77
CA ASN A 661 30.65 1.67 31.26
C ASN A 661 30.43 2.82 32.24
N ALA A 662 29.29 3.48 32.14
CA ALA A 662 28.88 4.57 33.04
C ALA A 662 27.35 4.66 33.13
N ASP A 663 26.87 5.18 34.23
CA ASP A 663 25.45 5.41 34.46
C ASP A 663 24.86 6.29 33.35
N GLY A 664 23.75 5.85 32.75
CA GLY A 664 23.10 6.57 31.67
C GLY A 664 23.81 6.46 30.33
N LEU A 665 24.77 5.54 30.15
CA LEU A 665 25.50 5.34 28.90
C LEU A 665 24.55 5.11 27.70
N PHE A 666 23.53 4.26 27.84
CA PHE A 666 22.56 4.02 26.76
C PHE A 666 21.87 5.32 26.32
N LEU A 667 21.42 6.13 27.28
CA LEU A 667 20.79 7.41 26.97
C LEU A 667 21.74 8.35 26.23
N LYS A 668 23.02 8.41 26.66
CA LYS A 668 24.05 9.19 25.95
C LYS A 668 24.21 8.71 24.51
N LEU A 669 24.34 7.40 24.30
CA LEU A 669 24.55 6.81 22.97
C LEU A 669 23.36 7.05 22.05
N VAL A 670 22.14 6.84 22.51
CA VAL A 670 20.92 7.09 21.70
C VAL A 670 20.80 8.57 21.32
N LYS A 671 21.14 9.51 22.25
CA LYS A 671 21.19 10.96 21.94
C LYS A 671 22.24 11.27 20.89
N VAL A 672 23.44 10.72 21.01
CA VAL A 672 24.55 10.92 20.04
C VAL A 672 24.15 10.42 18.65
N ILE A 673 23.55 9.23 18.56
CA ILE A 673 23.09 8.64 17.32
C ILE A 673 21.99 9.51 16.70
N SER A 674 20.99 9.92 17.48
CA SER A 674 19.90 10.77 17.01
C SER A 674 20.38 12.15 16.55
N GLN A 675 21.31 12.77 17.27
CA GLN A 675 21.94 14.05 16.90
C GLN A 675 22.82 13.94 15.64
N SER A 676 23.26 12.72 15.31
CA SER A 676 24.00 12.45 14.10
C SER A 676 23.13 12.29 12.85
N GLY A 677 21.79 12.32 13.02
CA GLY A 677 20.82 12.22 11.92
C GLY A 677 20.33 10.82 11.65
N LEU A 678 20.43 9.95 12.64
CA LEU A 678 20.00 8.55 12.57
C LEU A 678 18.87 8.26 13.56
N ASP A 679 18.05 7.29 13.24
CA ASP A 679 17.06 6.68 14.12
C ASP A 679 17.52 5.26 14.49
N VAL A 680 17.52 4.93 15.77
CA VAL A 680 17.88 3.59 16.27
C VAL A 680 16.75 2.63 15.97
N ILE A 681 17.10 1.45 15.47
CA ILE A 681 16.15 0.38 15.12
C ILE A 681 16.35 -0.84 16.01
N ASP A 682 17.60 -1.16 16.32
CA ASP A 682 17.94 -2.28 17.20
C ASP A 682 19.18 -1.92 18.02
N ALA A 683 19.24 -2.42 19.25
CA ALA A 683 20.39 -2.19 20.13
C ALA A 683 20.67 -3.45 20.95
N SER A 684 21.93 -3.82 21.03
CA SER A 684 22.44 -4.88 21.88
C SER A 684 23.56 -4.34 22.74
N ILE A 685 23.47 -4.59 24.03
CA ILE A 685 24.36 -4.01 25.04
C ILE A 685 24.96 -5.14 25.86
N PHE A 686 26.29 -5.17 25.96
CA PHE A 686 27.02 -6.13 26.75
C PHE A 686 27.97 -5.40 27.66
N THR A 687 27.84 -5.65 28.97
CA THR A 687 28.71 -5.08 29.98
C THR A 687 29.70 -6.16 30.44
N SER A 688 30.94 -5.78 30.67
CA SER A 688 31.96 -6.71 31.21
C SER A 688 31.57 -7.18 32.61
N ILE A 689 32.08 -8.34 33.02
CA ILE A 689 31.80 -8.99 34.33
C ILE A 689 32.18 -8.07 35.47
N ASP A 690 33.26 -7.31 35.34
CA ASP A 690 33.71 -6.31 36.29
C ASP A 690 32.95 -4.96 36.23
N ASN A 691 31.96 -4.86 35.31
CA ASN A 691 31.13 -3.69 35.07
C ASN A 691 31.89 -2.41 34.60
N ASN A 692 33.15 -2.56 34.13
CA ASN A 692 33.96 -1.41 33.74
C ASN A 692 33.86 -1.07 32.25
N LEU A 693 33.56 -2.06 31.38
CA LEU A 693 33.52 -1.89 29.95
C LEU A 693 32.14 -2.23 29.39
N ALA A 694 31.73 -1.55 28.32
CA ALA A 694 30.54 -1.86 27.56
C ALA A 694 30.85 -2.02 26.09
N LEU A 695 30.32 -3.10 25.49
CA LEU A 695 30.28 -3.34 24.06
C LEU A 695 28.84 -3.17 23.60
N ASN A 696 28.60 -2.22 22.71
CA ASN A 696 27.27 -1.89 22.20
C ASN A 696 27.24 -2.01 20.69
N THR A 697 26.20 -2.62 20.17
CA THR A 697 25.96 -2.66 18.72
C THR A 697 24.59 -2.08 18.45
N PHE A 698 24.52 -1.08 17.61
CA PHE A 698 23.27 -0.46 17.18
C PHE A 698 23.06 -0.70 15.69
N ILE A 699 21.84 -1.02 15.32
CA ILE A 699 21.37 -0.87 13.94
C ILE A 699 20.60 0.43 13.88
N ALA A 700 21.01 1.32 13.02
CA ALA A 700 20.39 2.63 12.88
C ALA A 700 20.08 2.94 11.42
N LYS A 701 19.08 3.78 11.21
CA LYS A 701 18.58 4.18 9.89
C LYS A 701 18.78 5.68 9.70
N TYR A 702 19.21 6.11 8.51
CA TYR A 702 19.20 7.55 8.17
C TYR A 702 17.78 8.11 8.19
N LYS A 703 17.57 9.29 8.78
CA LYS A 703 16.28 9.98 8.86
C LYS A 703 15.70 10.34 7.48
N SER A 704 16.57 10.48 6.45
CA SER A 704 16.15 10.63 5.06
C SER A 704 15.91 9.27 4.41
N ASN A 705 14.67 8.99 4.01
CA ASN A 705 14.29 7.70 3.41
C ASN A 705 14.88 7.46 2.00
N ASP A 706 15.21 8.53 1.28
CA ASP A 706 15.71 8.47 -0.11
C ASP A 706 17.24 8.50 -0.18
N PHE A 707 17.93 8.43 0.96
CA PHE A 707 19.39 8.49 1.04
C PHE A 707 19.97 7.08 1.23
N GLU A 708 20.74 6.63 0.25
CA GLU A 708 21.52 5.39 0.35
C GLU A 708 23.00 5.74 0.50
N PRO A 709 23.64 5.45 1.66
CA PRO A 709 25.02 5.85 1.93
C PRO A 709 26.01 5.03 1.11
N ASN A 710 27.04 5.68 0.62
CA ASN A 710 28.25 5.04 0.08
C ASN A 710 29.34 4.91 1.15
N LEU A 711 30.49 4.33 0.83
CA LEU A 711 31.60 4.12 1.77
C LEU A 711 32.19 5.46 2.30
N ALA A 712 32.16 6.52 1.51
CA ALA A 712 32.64 7.84 1.94
C ALA A 712 31.67 8.44 2.98
N ASP A 713 30.36 8.28 2.75
CA ASP A 713 29.34 8.74 3.69
C ASP A 713 29.45 8.03 5.05
N ILE A 714 29.77 6.73 5.05
CA ILE A 714 29.99 5.94 6.28
C ILE A 714 31.21 6.46 7.05
N LYS A 715 32.31 6.81 6.37
CA LYS A 715 33.49 7.43 7.03
C LYS A 715 33.15 8.78 7.66
N VAL A 716 32.42 9.62 6.94
CA VAL A 716 31.94 10.93 7.45
C VAL A 716 31.02 10.72 8.66
N LEU A 717 30.12 9.75 8.59
CA LEU A 717 29.24 9.40 9.71
C LEU A 717 30.03 8.95 10.92
N THR A 718 31.02 8.06 10.75
CA THR A 718 31.88 7.58 11.83
C THR A 718 32.59 8.74 12.52
N GLN A 719 33.19 9.68 11.76
CA GLN A 719 33.80 10.89 12.30
C GLN A 719 32.80 11.77 13.06
N LYS A 720 31.61 11.95 12.51
CA LYS A 720 30.55 12.73 13.14
C LYS A 720 30.08 12.13 14.46
N LEU A 721 29.93 10.81 14.53
CA LEU A 721 29.57 10.10 15.76
C LEU A 721 30.67 10.23 16.82
N ASN A 722 31.94 10.05 16.44
CA ASN A 722 33.07 10.24 17.35
C ASN A 722 33.06 11.66 17.93
N ASN A 723 32.96 12.69 17.07
CA ASN A 723 32.93 14.08 17.50
C ASN A 723 31.72 14.40 18.40
N ASN A 724 30.53 13.88 18.07
CA ASN A 724 29.35 14.09 18.90
C ASN A 724 29.45 13.34 20.24
N PHE A 725 30.14 12.21 20.31
CA PHE A 725 30.36 11.46 21.54
C PHE A 725 31.36 12.18 22.47
N GLU A 726 32.48 12.66 21.94
CA GLU A 726 33.47 13.43 22.67
C GLU A 726 32.91 14.75 23.20
N ASN A 727 32.18 15.49 22.35
CA ASN A 727 31.60 16.80 22.67
C ASN A 727 30.12 16.67 23.05
N TYR A 728 29.78 15.62 23.80
CA TYR A 728 28.40 15.37 24.17
C TYR A 728 27.79 16.50 24.99
N ASN A 729 26.67 17.05 24.47
CA ASN A 729 25.89 18.07 25.17
C ASN A 729 24.45 17.55 25.39
N PRO A 730 24.02 17.27 26.62
CA PRO A 730 22.69 16.75 26.92
C PRO A 730 21.54 17.70 26.52
N ASN A 731 21.82 19.01 26.43
CA ASN A 731 20.86 20.07 26.11
C ASN A 731 20.73 20.37 24.60
N LYS A 732 21.59 19.82 23.75
CA LYS A 732 21.51 19.99 22.32
C LYS A 732 20.26 19.33 21.76
N LYS A 733 19.38 20.12 21.14
CA LYS A 733 18.15 19.58 20.52
C LYS A 733 18.47 18.67 19.33
N THR A 734 17.75 17.57 19.23
CA THR A 734 17.79 16.70 18.06
C THR A 734 17.06 17.32 16.88
N PRO A 735 17.50 17.10 15.62
CA PRO A 735 16.78 17.56 14.45
C PRO A 735 15.38 16.93 14.43
N LEU A 736 14.32 17.77 14.35
CA LEU A 736 12.93 17.35 14.38
C LEU A 736 12.61 16.39 13.24
N SER A 737 12.14 15.20 13.56
CA SER A 737 11.43 14.33 12.64
C SER A 737 10.02 14.91 12.35
N LYS A 738 9.36 14.45 11.28
CA LYS A 738 8.03 14.93 10.85
C LYS A 738 7.02 14.91 12.01
N LYS A 739 6.20 15.98 12.14
CA LYS A 739 5.12 16.05 13.13
C LYS A 739 4.17 14.85 12.99
N PRO A 740 3.76 14.20 14.10
CA PRO A 740 2.81 13.12 14.07
C PRO A 740 1.47 13.59 13.50
N ASN A 741 0.82 12.71 12.77
CA ASN A 741 -0.53 12.97 12.23
C ASN A 741 -1.52 12.83 13.40
N LYS A 742 -2.09 13.94 13.87
CA LYS A 742 -2.96 14.03 15.06
C LYS A 742 -4.20 13.14 15.03
N ASN A 743 -4.53 12.53 13.89
CA ASN A 743 -5.79 11.81 13.67
C ASN A 743 -5.71 10.31 13.90
N PHE A 744 -4.52 9.79 14.19
CA PHE A 744 -4.31 8.39 14.54
C PHE A 744 -3.64 8.32 15.92
N SER A 745 -4.42 8.49 16.97
CA SER A 745 -3.95 8.11 18.31
C SER A 745 -4.00 6.58 18.40
N VAL A 746 -2.84 5.94 18.46
CA VAL A 746 -2.74 4.55 18.86
C VAL A 746 -2.96 4.53 20.37
N PRO A 747 -3.91 3.74 20.90
CA PRO A 747 -4.05 3.60 22.35
C PRO A 747 -2.73 3.12 22.93
N VAL A 748 -2.25 3.78 23.96
CA VAL A 748 -1.05 3.35 24.68
C VAL A 748 -1.32 2.01 25.33
N LYS A 749 -0.50 1.01 25.00
CA LYS A 749 -0.52 -0.29 25.64
C LYS A 749 0.89 -0.59 26.10
N ILE A 750 1.04 -0.84 27.38
CA ILE A 750 2.31 -1.26 27.96
C ILE A 750 2.09 -2.62 28.62
N SER A 751 2.90 -3.60 28.23
CA SER A 751 2.92 -4.92 28.84
C SER A 751 4.30 -5.22 29.39
N SER A 752 4.36 -5.92 30.52
CA SER A 752 5.61 -6.39 31.10
C SER A 752 5.53 -7.88 31.37
N THR A 753 6.59 -8.60 31.03
CA THR A 753 6.80 -10.01 31.40
C THR A 753 8.13 -10.16 32.10
N GLU A 754 8.17 -10.98 33.12
CA GLU A 754 9.37 -11.27 33.92
C GLU A 754 10.06 -12.52 33.36
N ASP A 755 11.37 -12.41 33.12
CA ASP A 755 12.24 -13.55 32.82
C ASP A 755 13.04 -13.88 34.13
N ILE A 756 12.49 -14.77 34.91
CA ILE A 756 13.03 -15.14 36.23
C ILE A 756 14.43 -15.74 36.08
N ASP A 757 14.64 -16.55 35.03
CA ASP A 757 15.91 -17.25 34.85
C ASP A 757 17.09 -16.32 34.54
N ASN A 758 16.82 -15.19 33.90
CA ASN A 758 17.83 -14.20 33.54
C ASN A 758 17.80 -12.92 34.37
N LYS A 759 16.94 -12.84 35.40
CA LYS A 759 16.75 -11.64 36.24
C LYS A 759 16.42 -10.38 35.47
N LYS A 760 15.71 -10.51 34.33
CA LYS A 760 15.35 -9.43 33.44
C LYS A 760 13.84 -9.26 33.30
N ASN A 761 13.43 -8.09 32.92
CA ASN A 761 12.03 -7.80 32.56
C ASN A 761 11.94 -7.34 31.13
N LEU A 762 11.00 -7.91 30.37
CA LEU A 762 10.65 -7.50 29.04
C LEU A 762 9.50 -6.49 29.12
N ILE A 763 9.72 -5.26 28.66
CA ILE A 763 8.67 -4.25 28.55
C ILE A 763 8.39 -3.99 27.09
N THR A 764 7.13 -4.18 26.66
CA THR A 764 6.68 -3.84 25.31
C THR A 764 5.75 -2.63 25.38
N ILE A 765 6.04 -1.62 24.60
CA ILE A 765 5.32 -0.34 24.53
C ILE A 765 4.73 -0.18 23.12
N GLU A 766 3.40 -0.19 23.05
CA GLU A 766 2.68 0.16 21.83
C GLU A 766 2.11 1.58 21.95
N THR A 767 2.44 2.46 21.01
CA THR A 767 1.98 3.85 21.04
C THR A 767 2.04 4.51 19.66
N SER A 768 1.66 5.79 19.57
CA SER A 768 1.88 6.60 18.39
C SER A 768 3.34 7.07 18.32
N ASP A 769 3.92 7.07 17.11
CA ASP A 769 5.25 7.62 16.90
C ASP A 769 5.29 9.13 17.24
N SER A 770 6.29 9.51 17.99
CA SER A 770 6.53 10.91 18.35
C SER A 770 8.03 11.24 18.30
N PRO A 771 8.39 12.51 18.01
CA PRO A 771 9.78 12.92 18.00
C PRO A 771 10.48 12.61 19.31
N ASP A 772 11.67 12.02 19.22
CA ASP A 772 12.54 11.66 20.35
C ASP A 772 11.91 10.70 21.40
N LEU A 773 10.91 9.90 20.96
CA LEU A 773 10.22 8.95 21.85
C LEU A 773 11.21 8.01 22.56
N LEU A 774 12.14 7.39 21.80
CA LEU A 774 13.16 6.51 22.37
C LEU A 774 14.03 7.20 23.39
N VAL A 775 14.43 8.46 23.14
CA VAL A 775 15.23 9.27 24.10
C VAL A 775 14.44 9.49 25.38
N LYS A 776 13.15 9.84 25.29
CA LYS A 776 12.29 10.05 26.46
C LYS A 776 12.09 8.76 27.27
N ILE A 777 11.89 7.63 26.58
CA ILE A 777 11.77 6.32 27.24
C ILE A 777 13.08 5.96 27.95
N ALA A 778 14.22 6.14 27.28
CA ALA A 778 15.54 5.90 27.87
C ALA A 778 15.80 6.80 29.10
N GLU A 779 15.34 8.06 29.07
CA GLU A 779 15.41 8.95 30.24
C GLU A 779 14.57 8.45 31.42
N ILE A 780 13.40 7.88 31.16
CA ILE A 780 12.56 7.30 32.22
C ILE A 780 13.24 6.08 32.85
N PHE A 781 13.78 5.19 32.05
CA PHE A 781 14.52 4.03 32.54
C PHE A 781 15.69 4.48 33.42
N TYR A 782 16.51 5.41 32.93
CA TYR A 782 17.63 5.95 33.69
C TYR A 782 17.21 6.59 35.01
N LYS A 783 16.20 7.47 35.01
CA LYS A 783 15.70 8.14 36.22
C LYS A 783 15.10 7.20 37.25
N ASN A 784 14.69 6.01 36.84
CA ASN A 784 14.18 4.97 37.73
C ASN A 784 15.25 3.91 38.11
N GLY A 785 16.53 4.16 37.82
CA GLY A 785 17.61 3.26 38.20
C GLY A 785 17.51 1.88 37.54
N THR A 786 17.17 1.85 36.26
CA THR A 786 17.15 0.65 35.42
C THR A 786 18.16 0.76 34.28
N SER A 787 18.82 -0.36 33.98
CA SER A 787 19.71 -0.55 32.85
C SER A 787 18.96 -1.22 31.71
N ILE A 788 19.27 -0.86 30.46
CA ILE A 788 18.72 -1.49 29.27
C ILE A 788 19.75 -2.49 28.75
N TYR A 789 19.36 -3.74 28.64
CA TYR A 789 20.17 -4.82 28.10
C TYR A 789 20.00 -4.95 26.58
N SER A 790 18.75 -4.89 26.09
CA SER A 790 18.47 -4.82 24.66
C SER A 790 17.26 -3.94 24.39
N ALA A 791 17.22 -3.37 23.18
CA ALA A 791 16.08 -2.57 22.74
C ALA A 791 15.79 -2.86 21.27
N ARG A 792 14.53 -3.15 20.94
CA ARG A 792 14.03 -3.28 19.58
C ARG A 792 12.98 -2.24 19.32
N ILE A 793 13.23 -1.44 18.30
CA ILE A 793 12.42 -0.27 17.95
C ILE A 793 11.73 -0.58 16.62
N ASN A 794 10.43 -0.82 16.70
CA ASN A 794 9.65 -1.16 15.52
C ASN A 794 8.61 -0.07 15.23
N THR A 795 8.95 0.82 14.29
CA THR A 795 8.02 1.86 13.84
C THR A 795 7.32 1.43 12.57
N LEU A 796 6.00 1.32 12.63
CA LEU A 796 5.12 0.93 11.55
C LEU A 796 4.17 2.10 11.21
N GLY A 797 4.55 2.97 10.28
CA GLY A 797 3.80 4.19 9.98
C GLY A 797 3.82 5.16 11.17
N ASN A 798 2.66 5.38 11.85
CA ASN A 798 2.56 6.16 13.09
C ASN A 798 2.46 5.28 14.35
N LYS A 799 2.52 3.96 14.23
CA LYS A 799 2.52 3.05 15.38
C LYS A 799 3.95 2.69 15.71
N VAL A 800 4.31 2.83 16.96
CA VAL A 800 5.55 2.30 17.54
C VAL A 800 5.20 1.09 18.39
N GLU A 801 5.97 0.04 18.23
CA GLU A 801 5.91 -1.16 19.08
C GLU A 801 7.34 -1.48 19.51
N ASP A 802 7.78 -0.83 20.58
CA ASP A 802 9.13 -0.95 21.11
C ASP A 802 9.18 -1.98 22.21
N THR A 803 10.19 -2.83 22.16
CA THR A 803 10.42 -3.87 23.18
C THR A 803 11.79 -3.65 23.80
N PHE A 804 11.82 -3.57 25.14
CA PHE A 804 13.02 -3.36 25.94
C PHE A 804 13.21 -4.53 26.92
N GLU A 805 14.40 -5.10 26.92
CA GLU A 805 14.86 -5.94 28.02
C GLU A 805 15.60 -5.05 29.01
N ILE A 806 15.08 -4.97 30.23
CA ILE A 806 15.62 -4.13 31.29
C ILE A 806 15.95 -4.92 32.51
N GLU A 807 16.95 -4.46 33.27
CA GLU A 807 17.36 -5.00 34.54
C GLU A 807 17.53 -3.88 35.59
N ASP A 808 17.51 -4.23 36.88
CA ASP A 808 17.83 -3.26 37.92
C ASP A 808 19.32 -2.95 37.91
N MET A 809 19.72 -1.70 38.21
CA MET A 809 21.15 -1.33 38.32
C MET A 809 21.88 -2.12 39.39
N THR A 810 21.15 -2.74 40.34
CA THR A 810 21.70 -3.66 41.32
C THR A 810 21.83 -5.10 40.83
N LEU A 811 21.62 -5.35 39.52
CA LEU A 811 21.66 -6.67 38.87
C LEU A 811 20.65 -7.67 39.48
N SER A 812 19.54 -7.18 39.99
CA SER A 812 18.41 -7.96 40.52
C SER A 812 17.17 -7.80 39.65
N THR A 813 16.17 -8.70 39.85
CA THR A 813 14.85 -8.52 39.18
C THR A 813 14.19 -7.23 39.65
N ILE A 814 13.55 -6.54 38.72
CA ILE A 814 12.87 -5.27 39.03
C ILE A 814 11.56 -5.56 39.76
N SER A 815 11.36 -4.93 40.93
CA SER A 815 10.13 -5.12 41.69
C SER A 815 8.88 -4.66 40.91
N ALA A 816 7.74 -5.33 41.14
CA ALA A 816 6.47 -4.97 40.49
C ALA A 816 6.05 -3.50 40.73
N ALA A 817 6.38 -2.97 41.93
CA ALA A 817 6.15 -1.55 42.25
C ALA A 817 7.00 -0.60 41.38
N LYS A 818 8.25 -0.95 41.12
CA LYS A 818 9.15 -0.18 40.27
C LYS A 818 8.72 -0.26 38.81
N ILE A 819 8.29 -1.42 38.31
CA ILE A 819 7.72 -1.59 36.99
C ILE A 819 6.47 -0.73 36.82
N LYS A 820 5.54 -0.76 37.79
CA LYS A 820 4.33 0.09 37.75
C LYS A 820 4.68 1.59 37.70
N LYS A 821 5.71 2.00 38.44
CA LYS A 821 6.20 3.38 38.42
C LYS A 821 6.74 3.77 37.04
N ILE A 822 7.52 2.89 36.42
CA ILE A 822 8.08 3.07 35.07
C ILE A 822 6.96 3.14 34.02
N THR A 823 6.03 2.19 34.03
CA THR A 823 4.92 2.16 33.04
C THR A 823 4.04 3.39 33.18
N THR A 824 3.70 3.82 34.42
CA THR A 824 2.94 5.07 34.62
C THR A 824 3.71 6.32 34.17
N ALA A 825 5.04 6.35 34.35
CA ALA A 825 5.85 7.47 33.85
C ALA A 825 5.90 7.50 32.32
N ILE A 826 5.95 6.36 31.66
CA ILE A 826 5.90 6.23 30.20
C ILE A 826 4.52 6.69 29.68
N GLU A 827 3.41 6.24 30.27
CA GLU A 827 2.06 6.66 29.93
C GLU A 827 1.86 8.17 29.98
N LYS A 828 2.55 8.87 30.87
CA LYS A 828 2.44 10.34 31.02
C LYS A 828 3.17 11.15 29.94
N ILE A 829 4.17 10.56 29.26
CA ILE A 829 4.97 11.29 28.27
C ILE A 829 4.53 10.99 26.83
N ILE A 830 3.73 9.95 26.66
CA ILE A 830 3.11 9.56 25.40
C ILE A 830 1.73 10.21 25.24
#